data_812f0dd058133c4ce053384ad9c2e3bb
#
_entry.id   812f0dd058133c4ce053384ad9c2e3bb
#
_cell.length_a   1.000
_cell.length_b   1.000
_cell.length_c   1.000
_cell.angle_alpha   90.00
_cell.angle_beta   90.00
_cell.angle_gamma   90.00
#
_symmetry.space_group_name_H-M   'P 1'
#
loop_
_entity.id
_entity.type
_entity.pdbx_description
1 polymer ?
#
loop_
_entity_poly.entity_id
_entity_poly.type
_entity_poly.pdbx_seq_one_letter_code
_entity_poly.pdbx_strand_id
1 'polypeptide(L)'
;MSSIIQDKLIPINLEQEMKRSFISYAMAVIIDRALPDVRDGLKPVHRRILYDMAELGMTPDKPYRKSARLVGDVLGKFHPHGDSSVYDAMVRLAQPFNIRYPLVDGQGNFGSVDGDGAAAMRYTEARMTKLTPYLLQDLEKDTVDMYPNFDETLEQPTVLPARFPNLLVNGSSGIAVGMATNIPPHNLREVIDGVICMIDNPDATIDDLMEHIKGPDFPTGGIILGRRGIREAYYTGHGRIEVRAKTNIEPMPGNRSRIVVTEIPYVVNKAKLVEKIAELVHEKRIEGISDIRDESDREGMRIVIELKKDVYPQVVLNFLYKHTSMQEAFGANMLALVDGHPRILSLREMIYYYLEHQKDVITRRTRYELNKAEARAHIVEGLLKALDHIDEIVALIRASKDTATAKAALIERFEFSDKQAQAILDMRLARLTGLERDRLEEEYQNLQAEIARLQAILADEHLLMEVIRQEITVIRDKFGDDRRTELTTIEGEIDVEDLIAEEDMVVTLTRQGYIKRIAKSTYRAQNRGGRGVSGMTTKEEDYAVQMRVVSTHDEIMFFTNLGRVYMLKCYQIPEAGRQARGTAIVNLLQIGSGEKVSRMVPVPGATGEHNLVMATRDGMIKKTPFSDFANLRRNGLIAIVLKEGDELIGVELSNGSDELILGSRKGMCIRFSERHLRPLGRSSMGVRSIRLEEGDEVIDMAILEEGAEVLAITANGYGKRTDPAEYREQGRNGKGIRAMNLTSKTGELASLLLVHPEEDILLITDDGTIIRTPVESIRLCGRNTQGVRVMKLQEDSRVIGVARADKDEEDAPDGTPAEETPASELDMTAGSGEAPAEPEQEI
;
A
#
# COMPACT_ATOMS: atom_id res chain seq x y z
N MET A 1 14.56 43.32 70.60
CA MET A 1 13.33 43.57 69.80
C MET A 1 13.41 42.68 68.57
N SER A 2 12.79 41.54 68.63
CA SER A 2 12.65 40.63 67.48
C SER A 2 11.43 41.07 66.70
N SER A 3 11.64 41.65 65.55
CA SER A 3 10.58 41.87 64.54
C SER A 3 10.05 40.52 64.06
N ILE A 4 8.86 40.16 64.48
CA ILE A 4 8.09 39.04 63.96
C ILE A 4 7.75 39.40 62.49
N ILE A 5 8.40 38.76 61.56
CA ILE A 5 7.96 38.82 60.15
C ILE A 5 6.59 38.12 60.15
N GLN A 6 5.52 38.84 60.02
CA GLN A 6 4.20 38.30 59.73
C GLN A 6 4.21 37.80 58.32
N ASP A 7 4.37 36.51 58.16
CA ASP A 7 4.18 35.84 56.88
C ASP A 7 2.74 36.11 56.41
N LYS A 8 2.60 36.84 55.31
CA LYS A 8 1.31 37.15 54.69
C LYS A 8 0.83 35.91 53.95
N LEU A 9 0.05 35.08 54.67
CA LEU A 9 -0.61 33.91 54.04
C LEU A 9 -1.69 34.42 53.05
N ILE A 10 -1.47 34.18 51.76
CA ILE A 10 -2.42 34.45 50.71
C ILE A 10 -3.13 33.13 50.37
N PRO A 11 -4.43 32.98 50.64
CA PRO A 11 -5.15 31.76 50.27
C PRO A 11 -5.27 31.69 48.74
N ILE A 12 -4.72 30.66 48.15
CA ILE A 12 -4.82 30.40 46.70
C ILE A 12 -5.78 29.23 46.49
N ASN A 13 -6.78 29.42 45.65
CA ASN A 13 -7.65 28.33 45.20
C ASN A 13 -6.88 27.46 44.22
N LEU A 14 -6.54 26.26 44.66
CA LEU A 14 -5.74 25.31 43.87
C LEU A 14 -6.35 25.02 42.50
N GLU A 15 -7.66 24.85 42.43
CA GLU A 15 -8.36 24.57 41.17
C GLU A 15 -8.25 25.73 40.16
N GLN A 16 -8.39 26.96 40.64
CA GLN A 16 -8.28 28.16 39.79
C GLN A 16 -6.82 28.34 39.31
N GLU A 17 -5.85 28.16 40.19
CA GLU A 17 -4.44 28.29 39.83
C GLU A 17 -3.99 27.17 38.87
N MET A 18 -4.43 25.92 39.09
CA MET A 18 -4.20 24.83 38.18
C MET A 18 -4.80 25.09 36.80
N LYS A 19 -6.04 25.55 36.72
CA LYS A 19 -6.68 25.90 35.44
C LYS A 19 -5.91 27.01 34.71
N ARG A 20 -5.55 28.09 35.44
CA ARG A 20 -4.81 29.22 34.86
C ARG A 20 -3.43 28.77 34.32
N SER A 21 -2.67 28.07 35.15
CA SER A 21 -1.33 27.59 34.79
C SER A 21 -1.37 26.60 33.65
N PHE A 22 -2.37 25.70 33.65
CA PHE A 22 -2.55 24.73 32.55
C PHE A 22 -2.91 25.39 31.23
N ILE A 23 -3.81 26.38 31.24
CA ILE A 23 -4.18 27.13 30.04
C ILE A 23 -2.97 27.89 29.49
N SER A 24 -2.22 28.59 30.35
CA SER A 24 -1.00 29.31 29.94
C SER A 24 0.04 28.37 29.34
N TYR A 25 0.27 27.22 29.97
CA TYR A 25 1.16 26.20 29.43
C TYR A 25 0.66 25.62 28.10
N ALA A 26 -0.63 25.29 28.00
CA ALA A 26 -1.23 24.75 26.78
C ALA A 26 -1.09 25.74 25.61
N MET A 27 -1.37 27.01 25.85
CA MET A 27 -1.24 28.08 24.84
C MET A 27 0.23 28.22 24.38
N ALA A 28 1.18 28.26 25.31
CA ALA A 28 2.60 28.34 24.99
C ALA A 28 3.07 27.12 24.15
N VAL A 29 2.61 25.90 24.49
CA VAL A 29 2.95 24.70 23.70
C VAL A 29 2.32 24.73 22.32
N ILE A 30 1.10 25.22 22.18
CA ILE A 30 0.39 25.30 20.89
C ILE A 30 1.05 26.35 19.99
N ILE A 31 1.25 27.59 20.49
CA ILE A 31 1.68 28.73 19.67
C ILE A 31 3.19 28.76 19.50
N ASP A 32 3.96 28.56 20.61
CA ASP A 32 5.40 28.82 20.62
C ASP A 32 6.29 27.54 20.53
N ARG A 33 5.69 26.35 20.32
CA ARG A 33 6.50 25.12 20.32
C ARG A 33 6.12 24.08 19.26
N ALA A 34 4.86 23.60 19.26
CA ALA A 34 4.52 22.35 18.59
C ALA A 34 3.99 22.52 17.17
N LEU A 35 3.25 23.60 16.89
CA LEU A 35 2.58 23.81 15.62
C LEU A 35 3.38 24.71 14.67
N PRO A 36 3.36 24.44 13.36
CA PRO A 36 3.96 25.31 12.35
C PRO A 36 3.04 26.49 12.04
N ASP A 37 3.62 27.63 11.66
CA ASP A 37 2.87 28.74 11.03
C ASP A 37 2.54 28.38 9.57
N VAL A 38 1.34 28.69 9.12
CA VAL A 38 0.88 28.34 7.76
C VAL A 38 1.71 29.02 6.67
N ARG A 39 2.25 30.22 6.96
CA ARG A 39 2.96 31.10 6.02
C ARG A 39 4.34 30.56 5.64
N ASP A 40 5.15 30.14 6.63
CA ASP A 40 6.53 29.66 6.40
C ASP A 40 6.72 28.16 6.68
N GLY A 41 5.73 27.50 7.25
CA GLY A 41 5.76 26.07 7.56
C GLY A 41 6.72 25.67 8.67
N LEU A 42 7.20 26.64 9.45
CA LEU A 42 8.22 26.42 10.46
C LEU A 42 7.64 26.51 11.89
N LYS A 43 8.17 25.65 12.75
CA LYS A 43 8.01 25.85 14.19
C LYS A 43 9.00 26.92 14.67
N PRO A 44 8.74 27.59 15.82
CA PRO A 44 9.63 28.64 16.33
C PRO A 44 11.10 28.22 16.45
N VAL A 45 11.40 27.00 16.90
CA VAL A 45 12.78 26.50 16.99
C VAL A 45 13.47 26.42 15.62
N HIS A 46 12.76 25.92 14.60
CA HIS A 46 13.32 25.81 13.23
C HIS A 46 13.57 27.19 12.63
N ARG A 47 12.63 28.12 12.83
CA ARG A 47 12.74 29.50 12.35
C ARG A 47 13.94 30.20 12.98
N ARG A 48 14.15 30.06 14.27
CA ARG A 48 15.29 30.61 15.02
C ARG A 48 16.62 30.01 14.57
N ILE A 49 16.69 28.72 14.32
CA ILE A 49 17.89 28.07 13.78
C ILE A 49 18.25 28.65 12.40
N LEU A 50 17.30 28.75 11.49
CA LEU A 50 17.58 29.26 10.13
C LEU A 50 17.92 30.75 10.14
N TYR A 51 17.27 31.54 11.02
CA TYR A 51 17.56 32.95 11.20
C TYR A 51 18.98 33.16 11.73
N ASP A 52 19.38 32.42 12.78
CA ASP A 52 20.72 32.50 13.34
C ASP A 52 21.80 32.02 12.35
N MET A 53 21.49 31.01 11.52
CA MET A 53 22.38 30.62 10.42
C MET A 53 22.63 31.76 9.43
N ALA A 54 21.62 32.60 9.17
CA ALA A 54 21.78 33.81 8.32
C ALA A 54 22.66 34.85 9.03
N GLU A 55 22.38 35.15 10.29
CA GLU A 55 23.16 36.09 11.12
C GLU A 55 24.63 35.65 11.21
N LEU A 56 24.90 34.38 11.42
CA LEU A 56 26.24 33.81 11.42
C LEU A 56 26.87 33.73 10.02
N GLY A 57 26.10 33.99 8.97
CA GLY A 57 26.57 33.91 7.59
C GLY A 57 26.97 32.47 7.20
N MET A 58 26.21 31.45 7.63
CA MET A 58 26.41 30.03 7.29
C MET A 58 25.76 29.68 5.95
N THR A 59 26.06 30.45 4.92
CA THR A 59 25.48 30.29 3.58
C THR A 59 26.08 29.09 2.82
N PRO A 60 25.40 28.57 1.77
CA PRO A 60 25.83 27.38 1.04
C PRO A 60 27.20 27.47 0.37
N ASP A 61 27.64 28.68 0.05
CA ASP A 61 28.91 28.99 -0.58
C ASP A 61 30.11 29.02 0.41
N LYS A 62 29.82 29.08 1.69
CA LYS A 62 30.85 29.15 2.76
C LYS A 62 31.18 27.78 3.34
N PRO A 63 32.36 27.65 3.98
CA PRO A 63 32.75 26.43 4.66
C PRO A 63 31.73 26.04 5.79
N TYR A 64 31.62 24.73 6.07
CA TYR A 64 30.88 24.24 7.21
C TYR A 64 31.40 24.82 8.53
N ARG A 65 30.49 24.97 9.48
CA ARG A 65 30.80 25.35 10.87
C ARG A 65 30.32 24.29 11.86
N LYS A 66 31.01 24.16 13.00
CA LYS A 66 30.61 23.22 14.05
C LYS A 66 29.18 23.46 14.49
N SER A 67 28.38 22.39 14.55
CA SER A 67 26.97 22.43 15.01
C SER A 67 26.84 23.01 16.42
N ALA A 68 27.83 22.72 17.31
CA ALA A 68 27.87 23.26 18.66
C ALA A 68 27.94 24.80 18.71
N ARG A 69 28.53 25.46 17.71
CA ARG A 69 28.57 26.93 17.63
C ARG A 69 27.19 27.49 17.34
N LEU A 70 26.49 26.93 16.34
CA LEU A 70 25.11 27.32 16.00
C LEU A 70 24.17 27.08 17.18
N VAL A 71 24.20 25.89 17.78
CA VAL A 71 23.36 25.54 18.92
C VAL A 71 23.59 26.51 20.09
N GLY A 72 24.84 26.81 20.41
CA GLY A 72 25.20 27.76 21.48
C GLY A 72 24.71 29.18 21.21
N ASP A 73 24.81 29.66 19.96
CA ASP A 73 24.35 31.00 19.58
C ASP A 73 22.82 31.10 19.62
N VAL A 74 22.11 30.14 19.06
CA VAL A 74 20.62 30.05 19.13
C VAL A 74 20.12 30.05 20.57
N LEU A 75 20.77 29.30 21.46
CA LEU A 75 20.41 29.23 22.89
C LEU A 75 20.63 30.57 23.57
N GLY A 76 21.78 31.20 23.31
CA GLY A 76 22.13 32.45 23.95
C GLY A 76 21.31 33.64 23.49
N LYS A 77 20.84 33.63 22.26
CA LYS A 77 20.17 34.78 21.63
C LYS A 77 18.65 34.64 21.50
N PHE A 78 18.14 33.47 21.14
CA PHE A 78 16.75 33.35 20.65
C PHE A 78 15.91 32.26 21.31
N HIS A 79 16.52 31.16 21.80
CA HIS A 79 15.77 29.99 22.23
C HIS A 79 16.23 29.46 23.60
N PRO A 80 15.72 29.98 24.74
CA PRO A 80 16.20 29.67 26.10
C PRO A 80 15.66 28.31 26.60
N HIS A 81 16.02 27.20 25.89
CA HIS A 81 15.64 25.83 26.22
C HIS A 81 16.88 24.90 26.20
N GLY A 82 16.70 23.59 26.36
CA GLY A 82 17.83 22.65 26.36
C GLY A 82 18.55 22.58 25.01
N ASP A 83 19.88 22.45 25.05
CA ASP A 83 20.76 22.33 23.87
C ASP A 83 20.40 21.14 22.98
N SER A 84 20.03 20.00 23.59
CA SER A 84 19.58 18.81 22.86
C SER A 84 18.35 19.09 21.98
N SER A 85 17.39 19.90 22.47
CA SER A 85 16.19 20.22 21.71
C SER A 85 16.49 21.04 20.44
N VAL A 86 17.43 21.99 20.52
CA VAL A 86 17.89 22.78 19.37
C VAL A 86 18.71 21.91 18.40
N TYR A 87 19.61 21.10 18.94
CA TYR A 87 20.43 20.22 18.13
C TYR A 87 19.60 19.19 17.37
N ASP A 88 18.67 18.51 18.05
CA ASP A 88 17.79 17.52 17.42
C ASP A 88 16.88 18.14 16.34
N ALA A 89 16.39 19.36 16.57
CA ALA A 89 15.63 20.10 15.56
C ALA A 89 16.50 20.40 14.31
N MET A 90 17.74 20.86 14.50
CA MET A 90 18.69 21.09 13.41
C MET A 90 19.02 19.78 12.67
N VAL A 91 19.27 18.71 13.41
CA VAL A 91 19.53 17.38 12.82
C VAL A 91 18.40 16.92 11.92
N ARG A 92 17.16 17.07 12.35
CA ARG A 92 15.98 16.72 11.54
C ARG A 92 15.91 17.52 10.24
N LEU A 93 16.28 18.81 10.26
CA LEU A 93 16.32 19.64 9.05
C LEU A 93 17.42 19.20 8.05
N ALA A 94 18.39 18.41 8.50
CA ALA A 94 19.48 17.89 7.66
C ALA A 94 19.25 16.44 7.17
N GLN A 95 18.28 15.70 7.74
CA GLN A 95 18.07 14.27 7.43
C GLN A 95 17.27 14.08 6.13
N PRO A 96 17.85 13.54 5.04
CA PRO A 96 17.16 13.40 3.75
C PRO A 96 16.06 12.33 3.75
N PHE A 97 15.98 11.49 4.80
CA PHE A 97 14.91 10.51 5.00
C PHE A 97 13.76 11.05 5.87
N ASN A 98 13.91 12.21 6.53
CA ASN A 98 12.87 12.88 7.30
C ASN A 98 12.28 14.10 6.58
N ILE A 99 13.10 14.84 5.85
CA ILE A 99 12.73 16.08 5.15
C ILE A 99 12.83 15.85 3.65
N ARG A 100 11.77 16.15 2.90
CA ARG A 100 11.75 15.93 1.44
C ARG A 100 12.77 16.82 0.71
N TYR A 101 12.91 18.07 1.16
CA TYR A 101 13.91 19.02 0.71
C TYR A 101 14.66 19.57 1.92
N PRO A 102 15.80 18.96 2.30
CA PRO A 102 16.58 19.35 3.45
C PRO A 102 16.94 20.84 3.43
N LEU A 103 16.85 21.49 4.60
CA LEU A 103 17.16 22.91 4.78
C LEU A 103 18.56 23.14 5.37
N VAL A 104 19.11 22.12 6.00
CA VAL A 104 20.46 22.12 6.56
C VAL A 104 21.31 21.10 5.79
N ASP A 105 22.49 21.53 5.35
CA ASP A 105 23.53 20.70 4.77
C ASP A 105 24.49 20.30 5.87
N GLY A 106 24.46 19.02 6.26
CA GLY A 106 25.21 18.47 7.39
C GLY A 106 26.44 17.68 6.94
N GLN A 107 27.56 17.86 7.64
CA GLN A 107 28.77 17.06 7.46
C GLN A 107 29.06 16.27 8.74
N GLY A 108 29.16 14.94 8.62
CA GLY A 108 29.33 14.00 9.72
C GLY A 108 28.16 13.02 9.82
N ASN A 109 28.00 12.37 10.97
CA ASN A 109 26.89 11.46 11.22
C ASN A 109 25.69 12.22 11.78
N PHE A 110 24.63 12.33 10.96
CA PHE A 110 23.35 12.93 11.30
C PHE A 110 22.23 11.87 11.56
N GLY A 111 22.62 10.63 11.84
CA GLY A 111 21.69 9.52 12.03
C GLY A 111 21.39 8.77 10.73
N SER A 112 20.64 7.67 10.86
CA SER A 112 20.27 6.79 9.73
C SER A 112 18.81 6.37 9.80
N VAL A 113 18.33 5.74 8.73
CA VAL A 113 16.99 5.13 8.64
C VAL A 113 16.84 3.96 9.62
N ASP A 114 17.97 3.41 10.10
CA ASP A 114 18.01 2.36 11.14
C ASP A 114 17.67 2.87 12.55
N GLY A 115 17.53 4.19 12.68
CA GLY A 115 17.21 4.83 13.94
C GLY A 115 18.44 5.15 14.79
N ASP A 116 19.63 5.08 14.19
CA ASP A 116 20.84 5.58 14.84
C ASP A 116 20.70 7.07 15.11
N GLY A 117 21.11 7.48 16.31
CA GLY A 117 21.16 8.89 16.67
C GLY A 117 22.28 9.63 15.96
N ALA A 118 22.14 10.95 15.84
CA ALA A 118 23.23 11.78 15.34
C ALA A 118 24.42 11.75 16.31
N ALA A 119 25.63 11.93 15.79
CA ALA A 119 26.81 12.12 16.62
C ALA A 119 26.69 13.43 17.44
N ALA A 120 27.36 13.51 18.56
CA ALA A 120 27.32 14.71 19.40
C ALA A 120 27.72 15.97 18.60
N MET A 121 27.07 17.12 18.89
CA MET A 121 27.19 18.38 18.15
C MET A 121 28.62 18.93 18.01
N ARG A 122 29.54 18.48 18.86
CA ARG A 122 30.98 18.82 18.78
C ARG A 122 31.69 18.15 17.59
N TYR A 123 31.13 17.04 17.06
CA TYR A 123 31.72 16.30 15.93
C TYR A 123 31.10 16.69 14.59
N THR A 124 29.82 17.05 14.58
CA THR A 124 29.10 17.43 13.37
C THR A 124 29.33 18.86 12.96
N GLU A 125 29.17 19.12 11.66
CA GLU A 125 29.26 20.47 11.09
C GLU A 125 28.04 20.70 10.20
N ALA A 126 27.63 21.97 10.08
CA ALA A 126 26.46 22.35 9.34
C ALA A 126 26.63 23.68 8.57
N ARG A 127 25.82 23.85 7.54
CA ARG A 127 25.57 25.08 6.81
C ARG A 127 24.19 25.02 6.16
N MET A 128 23.71 26.08 5.56
CA MET A 128 22.48 26.08 4.78
C MET A 128 22.60 25.24 3.51
N THR A 129 21.51 24.60 3.07
CA THR A 129 21.39 24.08 1.70
C THR A 129 21.19 25.20 0.70
N LYS A 130 21.32 24.92 -0.61
CA LYS A 130 21.10 25.92 -1.67
C LYS A 130 19.67 26.45 -1.74
N LEU A 131 18.69 25.72 -1.21
CA LEU A 131 17.27 26.11 -1.17
C LEU A 131 16.97 27.05 0.01
N THR A 132 17.63 26.88 1.14
CA THR A 132 17.35 27.61 2.39
C THR A 132 17.40 29.12 2.28
N PRO A 133 18.37 29.75 1.54
CA PRO A 133 18.36 31.19 1.36
C PRO A 133 17.06 31.76 0.80
N TYR A 134 16.27 31.00 0.04
CA TYR A 134 14.98 31.43 -0.49
C TYR A 134 13.88 31.55 0.59
N LEU A 135 14.05 30.90 1.75
CA LEU A 135 13.17 31.13 2.91
C LEU A 135 13.47 32.46 3.61
N LEU A 136 14.72 32.94 3.53
CA LEU A 136 15.24 34.09 4.23
C LEU A 136 15.42 35.32 3.32
N GLN A 137 15.15 35.16 2.03
CA GLN A 137 15.41 36.18 1.02
C GLN A 137 14.62 37.45 1.32
N ASP A 138 15.31 38.61 1.20
CA ASP A 138 14.75 39.93 1.42
C ASP A 138 14.33 40.24 2.86
N LEU A 139 14.78 39.47 3.85
CA LEU A 139 14.45 39.67 5.27
C LEU A 139 14.90 41.06 5.74
N GLU A 140 16.02 41.57 5.23
CA GLU A 140 16.59 42.89 5.54
C GLU A 140 15.81 44.06 4.91
N LYS A 141 14.76 43.78 4.10
CA LYS A 141 13.94 44.79 3.41
C LYS A 141 12.60 45.04 4.10
N ASP A 142 12.51 44.80 5.39
CA ASP A 142 11.29 44.99 6.18
C ASP A 142 10.05 44.25 5.68
N THR A 143 10.30 43.03 5.17
CA THR A 143 9.27 42.21 4.54
C THR A 143 8.36 41.47 5.52
N VAL A 144 8.79 41.30 6.75
CA VAL A 144 8.05 40.64 7.85
C VAL A 144 8.20 41.41 9.14
N ASP A 145 7.28 41.20 10.10
CA ASP A 145 7.34 41.83 11.41
C ASP A 145 8.44 41.17 12.25
N MET A 146 9.13 42.01 13.00
CA MET A 146 10.12 41.62 13.99
C MET A 146 9.56 41.80 15.40
N TYR A 147 10.00 40.96 16.34
CA TYR A 147 9.65 41.07 17.74
C TYR A 147 10.89 40.83 18.61
N PRO A 148 10.92 41.41 19.85
CA PRO A 148 12.08 41.23 20.73
C PRO A 148 12.29 39.74 21.13
N ASN A 149 13.52 39.36 21.34
CA ASN A 149 13.89 38.06 21.91
C ASN A 149 13.52 38.02 23.41
N PHE A 150 13.84 36.90 24.10
CA PHE A 150 13.45 36.66 25.48
C PHE A 150 14.05 37.65 26.51
N ASP A 151 15.16 38.31 26.21
CA ASP A 151 15.83 39.31 27.09
C ASP A 151 15.72 40.75 26.58
N GLU A 152 14.95 40.95 25.51
CA GLU A 152 14.69 42.23 24.86
C GLU A 152 15.92 42.96 24.33
N THR A 153 17.03 42.24 24.11
CA THR A 153 18.28 42.81 23.60
C THR A 153 18.39 42.74 22.08
N LEU A 154 17.71 41.79 21.44
CA LEU A 154 17.72 41.55 20.00
C LEU A 154 16.32 41.39 19.42
N GLU A 155 16.19 41.55 18.15
CA GLU A 155 14.96 41.29 17.41
C GLU A 155 15.04 39.98 16.60
N GLN A 156 13.90 39.33 16.46
CA GLN A 156 13.77 38.11 15.66
C GLN A 156 12.48 38.15 14.83
N PRO A 157 12.45 37.49 13.65
CA PRO A 157 11.27 37.54 12.78
C PRO A 157 10.11 36.68 13.35
N THR A 158 8.90 37.21 13.23
CA THR A 158 7.66 36.46 13.57
C THR A 158 7.44 35.29 12.63
N VAL A 159 7.78 35.48 11.35
CA VAL A 159 7.67 34.51 10.26
C VAL A 159 8.78 34.83 9.24
N LEU A 160 9.23 33.84 8.45
CA LEU A 160 10.17 34.09 7.36
C LEU A 160 9.44 34.51 6.08
N PRO A 161 10.10 35.23 5.15
CA PRO A 161 9.51 35.59 3.85
C PRO A 161 9.08 34.39 3.00
N ALA A 162 9.75 33.25 3.13
CA ALA A 162 9.36 31.93 2.60
C ALA A 162 8.95 31.93 1.11
N ARG A 163 9.89 32.14 0.20
CA ARG A 163 9.62 32.27 -1.24
C ARG A 163 9.13 31.01 -1.94
N PHE A 164 8.98 29.91 -1.22
CA PHE A 164 8.31 28.69 -1.65
C PHE A 164 7.43 28.12 -0.53
N PRO A 165 6.35 27.38 -0.84
CA PRO A 165 5.36 26.91 0.13
C PRO A 165 5.90 25.76 0.98
N ASN A 166 6.83 26.08 1.89
CA ASN A 166 7.58 25.10 2.68
C ASN A 166 6.70 24.18 3.52
N LEU A 167 5.54 24.67 4.02
CA LEU A 167 4.60 23.84 4.80
C LEU A 167 4.12 22.62 4.02
N LEU A 168 3.73 22.79 2.76
CA LEU A 168 3.28 21.68 1.90
C LEU A 168 4.48 20.87 1.38
N VAL A 169 5.56 21.54 1.00
CA VAL A 169 6.73 20.89 0.39
C VAL A 169 7.44 19.95 1.37
N ASN A 170 7.69 20.40 2.60
CA ASN A 170 8.40 19.61 3.61
C ASN A 170 7.48 18.95 4.64
N GLY A 171 6.23 19.38 4.72
CA GLY A 171 5.31 18.92 5.75
C GLY A 171 5.70 19.38 7.16
N SER A 172 4.96 18.92 8.14
CA SER A 172 5.29 19.14 9.55
C SER A 172 4.59 18.11 10.43
N SER A 173 5.23 17.64 11.48
CA SER A 173 4.62 16.77 12.49
C SER A 173 4.86 17.34 13.90
N GLY A 174 3.85 17.34 14.77
CA GLY A 174 4.01 17.85 16.14
C GLY A 174 2.84 17.48 17.03
N ILE A 175 3.14 17.31 18.31
CA ILE A 175 2.16 16.98 19.33
C ILE A 175 2.05 18.19 20.29
N ALA A 176 0.88 18.81 20.35
CA ALA A 176 0.55 19.88 21.26
C ALA A 176 -0.39 19.38 22.37
N VAL A 177 -0.86 20.29 23.23
CA VAL A 177 -1.83 19.95 24.26
C VAL A 177 -3.23 19.88 23.62
N GLY A 178 -3.83 18.69 23.63
CA GLY A 178 -5.17 18.45 23.10
C GLY A 178 -5.29 18.39 21.57
N MET A 179 -4.19 18.57 20.84
CA MET A 179 -4.17 18.51 19.38
C MET A 179 -2.81 18.09 18.84
N ALA A 180 -2.76 17.59 17.63
CA ALA A 180 -1.53 17.23 16.96
C ALA A 180 -1.58 17.68 15.50
N THR A 181 -0.44 17.95 14.89
CA THR A 181 -0.32 18.18 13.45
C THR A 181 0.47 17.05 12.81
N ASN A 182 0.08 16.64 11.61
CA ASN A 182 0.80 15.66 10.81
C ASN A 182 0.55 15.93 9.32
N ILE A 183 1.26 16.93 8.79
CA ILE A 183 1.13 17.37 7.40
C ILE A 183 2.14 16.61 6.56
N PRO A 184 1.70 15.86 5.53
CA PRO A 184 2.61 15.11 4.67
C PRO A 184 3.42 16.02 3.76
N PRO A 185 4.67 15.66 3.43
CA PRO A 185 5.48 16.37 2.44
C PRO A 185 4.98 16.12 1.01
N HIS A 186 5.29 17.06 0.09
CA HIS A 186 4.87 17.00 -1.31
C HIS A 186 6.02 17.35 -2.25
N ASN A 187 5.86 17.01 -3.52
CA ASN A 187 6.82 17.37 -4.56
C ASN A 187 6.80 18.89 -4.81
N LEU A 188 7.99 19.52 -4.84
CA LEU A 188 8.14 20.98 -5.00
C LEU A 188 7.53 21.47 -6.31
N ARG A 189 7.75 20.75 -7.42
CA ARG A 189 7.22 21.11 -8.75
C ARG A 189 5.71 21.09 -8.75
N GLU A 190 5.11 20.01 -8.23
CA GLU A 190 3.66 19.85 -8.15
C GLU A 190 2.99 20.93 -7.31
N VAL A 191 3.57 21.26 -6.14
CA VAL A 191 3.02 22.29 -5.26
C VAL A 191 3.11 23.67 -5.89
N ILE A 192 4.24 24.01 -6.54
CA ILE A 192 4.41 25.28 -7.22
C ILE A 192 3.44 25.38 -8.41
N ASP A 193 3.25 24.32 -9.18
CA ASP A 193 2.28 24.31 -10.27
C ASP A 193 0.83 24.48 -9.75
N GLY A 194 0.50 23.92 -8.58
CA GLY A 194 -0.76 24.16 -7.89
C GLY A 194 -0.92 25.62 -7.40
N VAL A 195 0.17 26.24 -6.91
CA VAL A 195 0.16 27.67 -6.55
C VAL A 195 -0.05 28.53 -7.80
N ILE A 196 0.61 28.21 -8.91
CA ILE A 196 0.43 28.93 -10.19
C ILE A 196 -1.02 28.78 -10.69
N CYS A 197 -1.60 27.57 -10.61
CA CYS A 197 -3.00 27.35 -10.95
C CYS A 197 -3.94 28.28 -10.15
N MET A 198 -3.67 28.49 -8.86
CA MET A 198 -4.47 29.39 -8.01
C MET A 198 -4.19 30.87 -8.29
N ILE A 199 -3.00 31.24 -8.79
CA ILE A 199 -2.71 32.58 -9.29
C ILE A 199 -3.52 32.87 -10.57
N ASP A 200 -3.59 31.91 -11.50
CA ASP A 200 -4.31 32.03 -12.76
C ASP A 200 -5.85 31.97 -12.56
N ASN A 201 -6.31 31.20 -11.58
CA ASN A 201 -7.72 31.05 -11.24
C ASN A 201 -7.91 31.12 -9.71
N PRO A 202 -8.21 32.26 -9.12
CA PRO A 202 -8.44 32.42 -7.68
C PRO A 202 -9.61 31.57 -7.13
N ASP A 203 -10.56 31.19 -8.01
CA ASP A 203 -11.70 30.34 -7.66
C ASP A 203 -11.44 28.83 -7.91
N ALA A 204 -10.18 28.44 -8.18
CA ALA A 204 -9.80 27.05 -8.39
C ALA A 204 -10.31 26.16 -7.26
N THR A 205 -10.93 25.05 -7.64
CA THR A 205 -11.43 24.04 -6.72
C THR A 205 -10.30 23.13 -6.24
N ILE A 206 -10.56 22.35 -5.21
CA ILE A 206 -9.58 21.34 -4.74
C ILE A 206 -9.30 20.30 -5.82
N ASP A 207 -10.29 19.94 -6.64
CA ASP A 207 -10.11 18.99 -7.75
C ASP A 207 -9.18 19.58 -8.83
N ASP A 208 -9.29 20.87 -9.17
CA ASP A 208 -8.37 21.54 -10.10
C ASP A 208 -6.93 21.53 -9.54
N LEU A 209 -6.78 21.80 -8.25
CA LEU A 209 -5.47 21.73 -7.60
C LEU A 209 -4.89 20.31 -7.57
N MET A 210 -5.73 19.28 -7.47
CA MET A 210 -5.33 17.88 -7.50
C MET A 210 -4.88 17.39 -8.89
N GLU A 211 -5.19 18.11 -9.96
CA GLU A 211 -4.59 17.84 -11.28
C GLU A 211 -3.08 18.09 -11.27
N HIS A 212 -2.62 19.08 -10.51
CA HIS A 212 -1.22 19.43 -10.32
C HIS A 212 -0.60 18.70 -9.13
N ILE A 213 -1.21 18.77 -7.94
CA ILE A 213 -0.74 18.16 -6.69
C ILE A 213 -1.41 16.78 -6.54
N LYS A 214 -0.78 15.76 -7.10
CA LYS A 214 -1.37 14.41 -7.21
C LYS A 214 -1.50 13.69 -5.87
N GLY A 215 -0.68 14.04 -4.89
CA GLY A 215 -0.63 13.43 -3.56
C GLY A 215 0.67 13.72 -2.83
N PRO A 216 0.82 13.25 -1.59
CA PRO A 216 2.07 13.32 -0.85
C PRO A 216 3.23 12.69 -1.60
N ASP A 217 4.44 13.21 -1.37
CA ASP A 217 5.69 12.72 -1.93
C ASP A 217 6.72 12.53 -0.81
N PHE A 218 6.79 11.31 -0.28
CA PHE A 218 7.60 11.00 0.89
C PHE A 218 9.09 10.90 0.54
N PRO A 219 9.99 11.36 1.42
CA PRO A 219 11.43 11.32 1.18
C PRO A 219 11.97 9.89 1.02
N THR A 220 11.35 8.90 1.65
CA THR A 220 11.71 7.48 1.58
C THR A 220 11.07 6.73 0.40
N GLY A 221 10.29 7.41 -0.46
CA GLY A 221 9.58 6.79 -1.57
C GLY A 221 8.35 5.98 -1.14
N GLY A 222 8.29 4.73 -1.57
CA GLY A 222 7.16 3.84 -1.33
C GLY A 222 6.01 4.03 -2.30
N ILE A 223 4.93 3.29 -2.09
CA ILE A 223 3.74 3.25 -2.96
C ILE A 223 2.52 3.64 -2.14
N ILE A 224 1.80 4.69 -2.55
CA ILE A 224 0.51 5.04 -1.96
C ILE A 224 -0.60 4.24 -2.64
N LEU A 225 -1.44 3.59 -1.83
CA LEU A 225 -2.54 2.75 -2.27
C LEU A 225 -3.86 3.52 -2.31
N GLY A 226 -4.43 3.63 -3.51
CA GLY A 226 -5.69 4.35 -3.73
C GLY A 226 -5.57 5.87 -3.57
N ARG A 227 -6.61 6.60 -3.99
CA ARG A 227 -6.68 8.07 -3.93
C ARG A 227 -7.65 8.60 -2.88
N ARG A 228 -8.43 7.72 -2.27
CA ARG A 228 -9.50 8.12 -1.32
C ARG A 228 -8.94 8.88 -0.12
N GLY A 229 -7.90 8.33 0.54
CA GLY A 229 -7.30 8.97 1.72
C GLY A 229 -6.63 10.31 1.41
N ILE A 230 -6.05 10.47 0.22
CA ILE A 230 -5.48 11.75 -0.25
C ILE A 230 -6.61 12.78 -0.43
N ARG A 231 -7.68 12.41 -1.13
CA ARG A 231 -8.81 13.28 -1.39
C ARG A 231 -9.46 13.73 -0.09
N GLU A 232 -9.68 12.81 0.85
CA GLU A 232 -10.23 13.11 2.17
C GLU A 232 -9.35 14.12 2.93
N ALA A 233 -8.01 13.90 2.95
CA ALA A 233 -7.07 14.83 3.57
C ALA A 233 -7.12 16.23 2.95
N TYR A 234 -7.17 16.33 1.62
CA TYR A 234 -7.15 17.62 0.93
C TYR A 234 -8.45 18.41 1.08
N TYR A 235 -9.59 17.72 1.20
CA TYR A 235 -10.90 18.37 1.40
C TYR A 235 -11.16 18.75 2.85
N THR A 236 -10.84 17.87 3.80
CA THR A 236 -11.26 18.02 5.20
C THR A 236 -10.10 18.37 6.15
N GLY A 237 -8.86 18.30 5.68
CA GLY A 237 -7.67 18.41 6.51
C GLY A 237 -7.35 17.13 7.29
N HIS A 238 -8.17 16.09 7.18
CA HIS A 238 -7.95 14.77 7.80
C HIS A 238 -8.04 13.67 6.75
N GLY A 239 -7.13 12.70 6.80
CA GLY A 239 -7.20 11.55 5.90
C GLY A 239 -6.27 10.43 6.32
N ARG A 240 -6.62 9.20 5.93
CA ARG A 240 -5.80 8.01 6.14
C ARG A 240 -5.20 7.57 4.80
N ILE A 241 -3.88 7.74 4.65
CA ILE A 241 -3.15 7.46 3.43
C ILE A 241 -2.34 6.19 3.64
N GLU A 242 -2.71 5.10 2.96
CA GLU A 242 -2.00 3.83 3.04
C GLU A 242 -0.72 3.90 2.20
N VAL A 243 0.41 3.63 2.85
CA VAL A 243 1.73 3.62 2.21
C VAL A 243 2.33 2.22 2.34
N ARG A 244 2.79 1.67 1.23
CA ARG A 244 3.37 0.34 1.12
C ARG A 244 4.84 0.44 0.71
N ALA A 245 5.66 -0.45 1.23
CA ALA A 245 7.05 -0.65 0.81
C ALA A 245 7.13 -1.04 -0.67
N LYS A 246 8.15 -0.58 -1.37
CA LYS A 246 8.43 -1.01 -2.75
C LYS A 246 9.25 -2.29 -2.72
N THR A 247 8.74 -3.32 -3.39
CA THR A 247 9.32 -4.66 -3.33
C THR A 247 9.44 -5.26 -4.72
N ASN A 248 10.48 -6.06 -4.93
CA ASN A 248 10.67 -6.86 -6.13
C ASN A 248 10.86 -8.33 -5.74
N ILE A 249 10.29 -9.24 -6.52
CA ILE A 249 10.49 -10.68 -6.36
C ILE A 249 11.54 -11.13 -7.39
N GLU A 250 12.65 -11.65 -6.91
CA GLU A 250 13.75 -12.10 -7.75
C GLU A 250 13.89 -13.63 -7.65
N PRO A 251 14.01 -14.36 -8.80
CA PRO A 251 14.25 -15.80 -8.79
C PRO A 251 15.66 -16.11 -8.32
N MET A 252 15.81 -17.25 -7.63
CA MET A 252 17.08 -17.79 -7.16
C MET A 252 17.31 -19.22 -7.71
N PRO A 253 18.57 -19.70 -7.75
CA PRO A 253 18.85 -21.08 -8.14
C PRO A 253 18.13 -22.10 -7.26
N GLY A 254 17.64 -23.22 -7.85
CA GLY A 254 16.99 -24.32 -7.14
C GLY A 254 15.51 -24.09 -6.82
N ASN A 255 14.78 -23.40 -7.71
CA ASN A 255 13.35 -23.10 -7.56
C ASN A 255 13.01 -22.37 -6.26
N ARG A 256 13.89 -21.43 -5.87
CA ARG A 256 13.70 -20.52 -4.74
C ARG A 256 13.50 -19.10 -5.25
N SER A 257 12.91 -18.27 -4.45
CA SER A 257 12.75 -16.84 -4.72
C SER A 257 13.23 -16.03 -3.52
N ARG A 258 13.52 -14.75 -3.76
CA ARG A 258 13.77 -13.78 -2.71
C ARG A 258 12.91 -12.54 -2.94
N ILE A 259 12.46 -11.94 -1.85
CA ILE A 259 11.79 -10.66 -1.83
C ILE A 259 12.84 -9.61 -1.50
N VAL A 260 12.98 -8.61 -2.36
CA VAL A 260 13.90 -7.50 -2.17
C VAL A 260 13.09 -6.24 -1.91
N VAL A 261 13.30 -5.61 -0.75
CA VAL A 261 12.65 -4.35 -0.37
C VAL A 261 13.62 -3.21 -0.65
N THR A 262 13.24 -2.28 -1.52
CA THR A 262 14.08 -1.14 -1.92
C THR A 262 13.64 0.17 -1.29
N GLU A 263 12.36 0.29 -0.89
CA GLU A 263 11.81 1.48 -0.25
C GLU A 263 10.84 1.06 0.86
N ILE A 264 10.83 1.79 1.98
CA ILE A 264 9.94 1.53 3.12
C ILE A 264 9.02 2.74 3.36
N PRO A 265 7.85 2.55 4.00
CA PRO A 265 6.96 3.64 4.32
C PRO A 265 7.64 4.73 5.16
N TYR A 266 7.19 5.96 4.99
CA TYR A 266 7.73 7.13 5.68
C TYR A 266 7.63 6.98 7.21
N VAL A 267 8.68 7.42 7.93
CA VAL A 267 8.85 7.33 9.40
C VAL A 267 9.05 5.89 9.93
N VAL A 268 9.06 4.88 9.10
CA VAL A 268 9.36 3.51 9.52
C VAL A 268 10.86 3.35 9.79
N ASN A 269 11.18 2.75 10.92
CA ASN A 269 12.56 2.39 11.29
C ASN A 269 12.93 1.05 10.65
N LYS A 270 13.97 1.04 9.80
CA LYS A 270 14.39 -0.15 9.03
C LYS A 270 14.84 -1.30 9.94
N ALA A 271 15.67 -1.04 10.93
CA ALA A 271 16.17 -2.07 11.84
C ALA A 271 15.04 -2.74 12.63
N LYS A 272 14.09 -1.96 13.17
CA LYS A 272 12.91 -2.50 13.87
C LYS A 272 11.99 -3.29 12.93
N LEU A 273 11.89 -2.90 11.65
CA LEU A 273 11.14 -3.65 10.66
C LEU A 273 11.77 -5.04 10.43
N VAL A 274 13.09 -5.10 10.23
CA VAL A 274 13.83 -6.36 10.05
C VAL A 274 13.71 -7.23 11.29
N GLU A 275 13.87 -6.67 12.49
CA GLU A 275 13.68 -7.35 13.77
C GLU A 275 12.27 -7.94 13.89
N LYS A 276 11.22 -7.16 13.55
CA LYS A 276 9.84 -7.63 13.60
C LYS A 276 9.57 -8.77 12.63
N ILE A 277 10.13 -8.74 11.43
CA ILE A 277 10.03 -9.85 10.48
C ILE A 277 10.70 -11.11 11.06
N ALA A 278 11.91 -10.98 11.63
CA ALA A 278 12.62 -12.08 12.25
C ALA A 278 11.84 -12.67 13.45
N GLU A 279 11.22 -11.82 14.28
CA GLU A 279 10.34 -12.23 15.38
C GLU A 279 9.18 -13.10 14.89
N LEU A 280 8.47 -12.65 13.84
CA LEU A 280 7.34 -13.39 13.26
C LEU A 280 7.75 -14.75 12.68
N VAL A 281 8.97 -14.86 12.14
CA VAL A 281 9.53 -16.14 11.68
C VAL A 281 9.85 -17.04 12.86
N HIS A 282 10.46 -16.51 13.93
CA HIS A 282 10.78 -17.26 15.14
C HIS A 282 9.52 -17.78 15.86
N GLU A 283 8.48 -16.96 15.92
CA GLU A 283 7.17 -17.32 16.46
C GLU A 283 6.38 -18.31 15.57
N LYS A 284 6.91 -18.68 14.40
CA LYS A 284 6.24 -19.52 13.39
C LYS A 284 4.91 -18.97 12.91
N ARG A 285 4.75 -17.66 12.93
CA ARG A 285 3.58 -16.99 12.38
C ARG A 285 3.70 -16.77 10.87
N ILE A 286 4.95 -16.71 10.37
CA ILE A 286 5.27 -16.73 8.95
C ILE A 286 6.11 -17.97 8.69
N GLU A 287 5.61 -18.85 7.85
CA GLU A 287 6.36 -19.97 7.32
C GLU A 287 6.89 -19.60 5.93
N GLY A 288 7.96 -20.24 5.50
CA GLY A 288 8.49 -20.04 4.14
C GLY A 288 9.69 -19.09 4.03
N ILE A 289 10.04 -18.29 5.03
CA ILE A 289 11.29 -17.50 5.03
C ILE A 289 12.46 -18.38 5.50
N SER A 290 13.58 -18.32 4.78
CA SER A 290 14.81 -19.05 5.10
C SER A 290 15.86 -18.16 5.72
N ASP A 291 16.00 -16.90 5.26
CA ASP A 291 16.99 -15.93 5.74
C ASP A 291 16.54 -14.49 5.50
N ILE A 292 17.04 -13.58 6.32
CA ILE A 292 16.77 -12.15 6.24
C ILE A 292 18.08 -11.40 6.38
N ARG A 293 18.42 -10.56 5.39
CA ARG A 293 19.66 -9.78 5.41
C ARG A 293 19.39 -8.32 5.05
N ASP A 294 20.11 -7.43 5.69
CA ASP A 294 20.21 -6.04 5.27
C ASP A 294 21.47 -5.87 4.42
N GLU A 295 21.28 -5.64 3.14
CA GLU A 295 22.32 -5.40 2.15
C GLU A 295 22.36 -3.93 1.72
N SER A 296 21.78 -3.03 2.53
CA SER A 296 21.77 -1.58 2.23
C SER A 296 23.18 -1.00 2.22
N ASP A 297 23.48 -0.22 1.20
CA ASP A 297 24.77 0.42 1.00
C ASP A 297 24.62 1.90 0.56
N ARG A 298 25.67 2.48 -0.03
CA ARG A 298 25.66 3.86 -0.52
C ARG A 298 24.81 4.05 -1.78
N GLU A 299 24.50 2.98 -2.50
CA GLU A 299 23.64 2.99 -3.70
C GLU A 299 22.16 3.00 -3.33
N GLY A 300 21.82 2.51 -2.14
CA GLY A 300 20.43 2.55 -1.67
C GLY A 300 20.07 1.52 -0.62
N MET A 301 18.81 1.53 -0.24
CA MET A 301 18.22 0.57 0.68
C MET A 301 17.99 -0.77 -0.03
N ARG A 302 18.40 -1.86 0.61
CA ARG A 302 18.19 -3.21 0.10
C ARG A 302 18.02 -4.21 1.25
N ILE A 303 16.78 -4.53 1.60
CA ILE A 303 16.48 -5.62 2.54
C ILE A 303 16.15 -6.87 1.72
N VAL A 304 16.85 -7.96 1.94
CA VAL A 304 16.69 -9.23 1.21
C VAL A 304 16.07 -10.26 2.14
N ILE A 305 14.93 -10.81 1.72
CA ILE A 305 14.19 -11.86 2.42
C ILE A 305 14.21 -13.09 1.51
N GLU A 306 15.04 -14.09 1.84
CA GLU A 306 15.13 -15.34 1.08
C GLU A 306 14.01 -16.31 1.49
N LEU A 307 13.39 -16.93 0.49
CA LEU A 307 12.31 -17.88 0.69
C LEU A 307 12.83 -19.32 0.58
N LYS A 308 12.17 -20.25 1.27
CA LYS A 308 12.39 -21.69 1.13
C LYS A 308 11.92 -22.15 -0.26
N LYS A 309 12.35 -23.36 -0.64
CA LYS A 309 11.92 -24.01 -1.89
C LYS A 309 10.39 -24.18 -1.88
N ASP A 310 9.78 -24.00 -3.07
CA ASP A 310 8.35 -24.22 -3.33
C ASP A 310 7.38 -23.37 -2.49
N VAL A 311 7.83 -22.19 -2.05
CA VAL A 311 7.00 -21.19 -1.35
C VAL A 311 6.50 -20.14 -2.34
N TYR A 312 5.23 -19.78 -2.28
CA TYR A 312 4.63 -18.71 -3.08
C TYR A 312 5.03 -17.33 -2.53
N PRO A 313 5.86 -16.56 -3.25
CA PRO A 313 6.40 -15.31 -2.73
C PRO A 313 5.31 -14.27 -2.43
N GLN A 314 4.23 -14.25 -3.23
CA GLN A 314 3.15 -13.27 -3.06
C GLN A 314 2.39 -13.48 -1.75
N VAL A 315 2.17 -14.71 -1.33
CA VAL A 315 1.50 -15.04 -0.06
C VAL A 315 2.32 -14.54 1.12
N VAL A 316 3.64 -14.80 1.11
CA VAL A 316 4.55 -14.31 2.16
C VAL A 316 4.57 -12.78 2.17
N LEU A 317 4.63 -12.15 0.99
CA LEU A 317 4.64 -10.70 0.85
C LEU A 317 3.35 -10.07 1.39
N ASN A 318 2.19 -10.62 1.06
CA ASN A 318 0.90 -10.14 1.57
C ASN A 318 0.81 -10.29 3.09
N PHE A 319 1.35 -11.40 3.64
CA PHE A 319 1.43 -11.58 5.08
C PHE A 319 2.33 -10.54 5.76
N LEU A 320 3.48 -10.23 5.15
CA LEU A 320 4.39 -9.18 5.62
C LEU A 320 3.72 -7.80 5.62
N TYR A 321 2.97 -7.45 4.57
CA TYR A 321 2.20 -6.21 4.50
C TYR A 321 1.16 -6.11 5.62
N LYS A 322 0.49 -7.22 5.94
CA LYS A 322 -0.58 -7.22 6.95
C LYS A 322 -0.08 -7.18 8.39
N HIS A 323 1.11 -7.72 8.66
CA HIS A 323 1.60 -7.94 10.03
C HIS A 323 2.87 -7.16 10.39
N THR A 324 3.41 -6.36 9.48
CA THR A 324 4.59 -5.54 9.70
C THR A 324 4.40 -4.12 9.15
N SER A 325 5.32 -3.22 9.49
CA SER A 325 5.33 -1.85 8.95
C SER A 325 5.79 -1.76 7.48
N MET A 326 5.82 -2.87 6.73
CA MET A 326 5.97 -2.84 5.27
C MET A 326 4.75 -2.19 4.58
N GLN A 327 3.60 -2.16 5.25
CA GLN A 327 2.47 -1.32 4.91
C GLN A 327 2.00 -0.60 6.17
N GLU A 328 1.90 0.72 6.10
CA GLU A 328 1.53 1.57 7.23
C GLU A 328 0.61 2.69 6.76
N ALA A 329 -0.30 3.11 7.62
CA ALA A 329 -1.21 4.21 7.33
C ALA A 329 -0.64 5.52 7.86
N PHE A 330 -0.38 6.49 6.98
CA PHE A 330 -0.08 7.86 7.34
C PHE A 330 -1.38 8.59 7.65
N GLY A 331 -1.60 8.89 8.94
CA GLY A 331 -2.77 9.69 9.38
C GLY A 331 -2.50 11.18 9.16
N ALA A 332 -2.96 11.73 8.04
CA ALA A 332 -2.84 13.16 7.76
C ALA A 332 -3.74 13.98 8.69
N ASN A 333 -3.17 15.02 9.30
CA ASN A 333 -3.87 16.04 10.07
C ASN A 333 -3.24 17.39 9.76
N MET A 334 -3.92 18.16 8.89
CA MET A 334 -3.40 19.39 8.30
C MET A 334 -3.66 20.60 9.20
N LEU A 335 -3.21 20.51 10.45
CA LEU A 335 -3.35 21.53 11.47
C LEU A 335 -2.16 22.49 11.44
N ALA A 336 -2.39 23.80 11.30
CA ALA A 336 -1.37 24.85 11.35
C ALA A 336 -1.88 26.11 12.06
N LEU A 337 -0.97 27.02 12.39
CA LEU A 337 -1.31 28.32 12.97
C LEU A 337 -1.64 29.31 11.85
N VAL A 338 -2.82 29.91 11.96
CA VAL A 338 -3.26 31.06 11.15
C VAL A 338 -3.48 32.23 12.11
N ASP A 339 -2.69 33.28 12.00
CA ASP A 339 -2.71 34.44 12.86
C ASP A 339 -2.66 34.05 14.36
N GLY A 340 -1.80 33.13 14.72
CA GLY A 340 -1.62 32.59 16.07
C GLY A 340 -2.73 31.64 16.56
N HIS A 341 -3.72 31.31 15.74
CA HIS A 341 -4.81 30.40 16.09
C HIS A 341 -4.66 29.06 15.35
N PRO A 342 -4.76 27.92 16.05
CA PRO A 342 -4.70 26.61 15.43
C PRO A 342 -5.96 26.35 14.58
N ARG A 343 -5.77 25.98 13.30
CA ARG A 343 -6.85 25.63 12.36
C ARG A 343 -6.48 24.39 11.58
N ILE A 344 -7.47 23.55 11.34
CA ILE A 344 -7.37 22.46 10.37
C ILE A 344 -7.71 23.06 9.01
N LEU A 345 -6.83 22.87 8.04
CA LEU A 345 -6.88 23.52 6.76
C LEU A 345 -7.02 22.50 5.64
N SER A 346 -7.82 22.82 4.64
CA SER A 346 -7.84 22.13 3.36
C SER A 346 -6.60 22.49 2.52
N LEU A 347 -6.33 21.73 1.45
CA LEU A 347 -5.24 22.04 0.53
C LEU A 347 -5.36 23.46 -0.05
N ARG A 348 -6.58 23.84 -0.46
CA ARG A 348 -6.87 25.18 -1.01
C ARG A 348 -6.57 26.28 0.00
N GLU A 349 -6.98 26.13 1.26
CA GLU A 349 -6.72 27.12 2.29
C GLU A 349 -5.23 27.26 2.59
N MET A 350 -4.45 26.19 2.60
CA MET A 350 -2.99 26.28 2.79
C MET A 350 -2.31 27.06 1.69
N ILE A 351 -2.68 26.84 0.44
CA ILE A 351 -2.16 27.61 -0.71
C ILE A 351 -2.63 29.06 -0.65
N TYR A 352 -3.89 29.29 -0.26
CA TYR A 352 -4.43 30.64 -0.11
C TYR A 352 -3.65 31.47 0.92
N TYR A 353 -3.44 30.96 2.13
CA TYR A 353 -2.68 31.68 3.16
C TYR A 353 -1.20 31.89 2.77
N TYR A 354 -0.63 30.95 2.06
CA TYR A 354 0.71 31.11 1.50
C TYR A 354 0.75 32.25 0.48
N LEU A 355 -0.22 32.33 -0.44
CA LEU A 355 -0.31 33.40 -1.43
C LEU A 355 -0.54 34.76 -0.79
N GLU A 356 -1.43 34.86 0.18
CA GLU A 356 -1.66 36.11 0.94
C GLU A 356 -0.37 36.59 1.65
N HIS A 357 0.38 35.66 2.23
CA HIS A 357 1.69 35.97 2.79
C HIS A 357 2.67 36.49 1.71
N GLN A 358 2.73 35.85 0.55
CA GLN A 358 3.60 36.33 -0.54
C GLN A 358 3.20 37.70 -1.06
N LYS A 359 1.90 37.99 -1.15
CA LYS A 359 1.41 39.34 -1.48
C LYS A 359 1.94 40.39 -0.50
N ASP A 360 1.84 40.13 0.80
CA ASP A 360 2.34 41.06 1.83
C ASP A 360 3.85 41.23 1.73
N VAL A 361 4.62 40.13 1.64
CA VAL A 361 6.08 40.14 1.52
C VAL A 361 6.54 40.93 0.29
N ILE A 362 5.94 40.70 -0.88
CA ILE A 362 6.32 41.42 -2.12
C ILE A 362 5.90 42.90 -2.04
N THR A 363 4.74 43.21 -1.50
CA THR A 363 4.27 44.58 -1.31
C THR A 363 5.22 45.34 -0.39
N ARG A 364 5.60 44.82 0.74
CA ARG A 364 6.54 45.40 1.70
C ARG A 364 7.93 45.55 1.07
N ARG A 365 8.45 44.54 0.40
CA ARG A 365 9.73 44.63 -0.37
C ARG A 365 9.70 45.74 -1.41
N THR A 366 8.66 45.74 -2.25
CA THR A 366 8.50 46.72 -3.31
C THR A 366 8.42 48.13 -2.76
N ARG A 367 7.71 48.33 -1.64
CA ARG A 367 7.65 49.62 -0.94
C ARG A 367 9.02 50.05 -0.37
N TYR A 368 9.75 49.12 0.22
CA TYR A 368 11.11 49.39 0.70
C TYR A 368 12.05 49.79 -0.44
N GLU A 369 12.02 49.06 -1.55
CA GLU A 369 12.84 49.36 -2.73
C GLU A 369 12.42 50.68 -3.38
N LEU A 370 11.12 50.95 -3.46
CA LEU A 370 10.60 52.25 -3.95
C LEU A 370 11.10 53.41 -3.10
N ASN A 371 10.95 53.34 -1.79
CA ASN A 371 11.45 54.39 -0.89
C ASN A 371 12.95 54.64 -1.00
N LYS A 372 13.71 53.52 -1.19
CA LYS A 372 15.17 53.60 -1.39
C LYS A 372 15.52 54.22 -2.74
N ALA A 373 14.83 53.84 -3.82
CA ALA A 373 15.01 54.40 -5.15
C ALA A 373 14.62 55.88 -5.23
N GLU A 374 13.47 56.24 -4.62
CA GLU A 374 13.03 57.66 -4.53
C GLU A 374 14.01 58.50 -3.73
N ALA A 375 14.48 58.02 -2.58
CA ALA A 375 15.50 58.69 -1.79
C ALA A 375 16.82 58.89 -2.55
N ARG A 376 17.21 57.90 -3.37
CA ARG A 376 18.42 58.00 -4.20
C ARG A 376 18.22 58.95 -5.39
N ALA A 377 17.07 58.85 -6.07
CA ALA A 377 16.72 59.73 -7.18
C ALA A 377 16.69 61.19 -6.75
N HIS A 378 16.10 61.47 -5.55
CA HIS A 378 16.09 62.78 -4.96
C HIS A 378 17.49 63.38 -4.75
N ILE A 379 18.46 62.54 -4.30
CA ILE A 379 19.85 62.96 -4.14
C ILE A 379 20.49 63.23 -5.51
N VAL A 380 20.30 62.30 -6.49
CA VAL A 380 20.89 62.41 -7.84
C VAL A 380 20.33 63.66 -8.55
N GLU A 381 19.04 63.91 -8.43
CA GLU A 381 18.38 65.12 -8.97
C GLU A 381 19.05 66.41 -8.41
N GLY A 382 19.27 66.45 -7.08
CA GLY A 382 19.98 67.57 -6.46
C GLY A 382 21.44 67.76 -6.95
N LEU A 383 22.12 66.63 -7.17
CA LEU A 383 23.48 66.64 -7.70
C LEU A 383 23.53 67.14 -9.18
N LEU A 384 22.60 66.73 -10.03
CA LEU A 384 22.44 67.22 -11.40
C LEU A 384 22.16 68.74 -11.43
N LYS A 385 21.19 69.20 -10.60
CA LYS A 385 20.90 70.60 -10.45
C LYS A 385 22.11 71.40 -9.93
N ALA A 386 22.92 70.84 -9.07
CA ALA A 386 24.13 71.45 -8.57
C ALA A 386 25.21 71.54 -9.65
N LEU A 387 25.33 70.57 -10.54
CA LEU A 387 26.27 70.62 -11.67
C LEU A 387 25.88 71.69 -12.68
N ASP A 388 24.63 71.98 -12.88
CA ASP A 388 24.11 73.05 -13.73
C ASP A 388 24.53 74.45 -13.20
N HIS A 389 24.71 74.59 -11.87
CA HIS A 389 25.04 75.81 -11.16
C HIS A 389 26.39 75.72 -10.45
N ILE A 390 27.35 74.89 -10.96
CA ILE A 390 28.53 74.49 -10.22
C ILE A 390 29.44 75.64 -9.82
N ASP A 391 29.61 76.62 -10.67
CA ASP A 391 30.49 77.80 -10.43
C ASP A 391 29.94 78.65 -9.28
N GLU A 392 28.66 78.88 -9.25
CA GLU A 392 27.98 79.61 -8.17
C GLU A 392 28.05 78.83 -6.83
N ILE A 393 27.85 77.56 -6.84
CA ILE A 393 27.88 76.69 -5.68
C ILE A 393 29.31 76.63 -5.10
N VAL A 394 30.32 76.46 -5.91
CA VAL A 394 31.70 76.46 -5.48
C VAL A 394 32.08 77.85 -4.88
N ALA A 395 31.65 78.95 -5.49
CA ALA A 395 31.87 80.28 -4.93
C ALA A 395 31.20 80.47 -3.57
N LEU A 396 29.98 79.98 -3.41
CA LEU A 396 29.21 80.08 -2.18
C LEU A 396 29.84 79.21 -1.07
N ILE A 397 30.24 78.01 -1.37
CA ILE A 397 30.90 77.11 -0.41
C ILE A 397 32.23 77.73 0.06
N ARG A 398 33.07 78.31 -0.86
CA ARG A 398 34.28 78.97 -0.51
C ARG A 398 34.10 80.24 0.35
N ALA A 399 32.96 80.92 0.20
CA ALA A 399 32.66 82.15 0.96
C ALA A 399 32.11 81.80 2.35
N SER A 400 31.66 80.59 2.62
CA SER A 400 31.10 80.16 3.87
C SER A 400 32.15 79.84 4.92
N LYS A 401 31.92 80.17 6.16
CA LYS A 401 32.89 80.00 7.30
C LYS A 401 32.99 78.54 7.77
N ASP A 402 31.94 77.75 7.65
CA ASP A 402 31.84 76.37 8.07
C ASP A 402 30.82 75.58 7.21
N THR A 403 30.79 74.28 7.34
CA THR A 403 29.92 73.40 6.57
C THR A 403 28.43 73.64 6.88
N ALA A 404 28.06 73.98 8.12
CA ALA A 404 26.69 74.24 8.48
C ALA A 404 26.16 75.52 7.82
N THR A 405 26.97 76.58 7.78
CA THR A 405 26.64 77.86 7.09
C THR A 405 26.54 77.62 5.58
N ALA A 406 27.43 76.89 4.99
CA ALA A 406 27.37 76.50 3.58
C ALA A 406 26.09 75.71 3.25
N LYS A 407 25.72 74.75 4.08
CA LYS A 407 24.51 73.95 3.91
C LYS A 407 23.27 74.85 3.98
N ALA A 408 23.14 75.73 4.96
CA ALA A 408 22.01 76.64 5.10
C ALA A 408 21.90 77.55 3.86
N ALA A 409 23.02 78.10 3.39
CA ALA A 409 23.05 78.99 2.22
C ALA A 409 22.70 78.25 0.91
N LEU A 410 23.08 76.97 0.74
CA LEU A 410 22.66 76.13 -0.38
C LEU A 410 21.14 75.89 -0.37
N ILE A 411 20.57 75.62 0.80
CA ILE A 411 19.13 75.40 0.99
C ILE A 411 18.35 76.66 0.63
N GLU A 412 18.76 77.81 1.18
CA GLU A 412 18.09 79.08 0.97
C GLU A 412 18.14 79.58 -0.46
N ARG A 413 19.31 79.44 -1.12
CA ARG A 413 19.53 80.02 -2.45
C ARG A 413 19.05 79.18 -3.62
N PHE A 414 19.20 77.86 -3.52
CA PHE A 414 18.91 76.91 -4.61
C PHE A 414 17.73 75.99 -4.32
N GLU A 415 17.03 76.17 -3.16
CA GLU A 415 15.88 75.33 -2.71
C GLU A 415 16.23 73.87 -2.65
N PHE A 416 17.48 73.53 -2.24
CA PHE A 416 17.86 72.15 -2.00
C PHE A 416 17.24 71.61 -0.70
N SER A 417 16.89 70.40 -0.65
CA SER A 417 16.56 69.71 0.64
C SER A 417 17.84 69.57 1.50
N ASP A 418 17.63 69.34 2.80
CA ASP A 418 18.72 69.10 3.73
C ASP A 418 19.66 67.97 3.31
N LYS A 419 19.07 66.86 2.78
CA LYS A 419 19.82 65.69 2.26
C LYS A 419 20.55 66.00 0.98
N GLN A 420 19.95 66.75 0.06
CA GLN A 420 20.62 67.19 -1.18
C GLN A 420 21.79 68.13 -0.87
N ALA A 421 21.61 69.10 -0.04
CA ALA A 421 22.66 70.05 0.35
C ALA A 421 23.86 69.31 1.01
N GLN A 422 23.57 68.34 1.88
CA GLN A 422 24.60 67.48 2.48
C GLN A 422 25.38 66.69 1.42
N ALA A 423 24.67 66.03 0.48
CA ALA A 423 25.29 65.26 -0.59
C ALA A 423 26.15 66.11 -1.53
N ILE A 424 25.77 67.34 -1.78
CA ILE A 424 26.56 68.33 -2.56
C ILE A 424 27.84 68.69 -1.81
N LEU A 425 27.78 68.92 -0.51
CA LEU A 425 28.96 69.22 0.31
C LEU A 425 29.94 68.08 0.44
N ASP A 426 29.42 66.82 0.41
CA ASP A 426 30.23 65.60 0.46
C ASP A 426 30.77 65.18 -0.91
N MET A 427 30.43 65.92 -1.99
CA MET A 427 30.83 65.63 -3.36
C MET A 427 32.31 65.84 -3.56
N ARG A 428 32.97 64.79 -4.09
CA ARG A 428 34.42 64.87 -4.45
C ARG A 428 34.61 65.67 -5.73
N LEU A 429 35.66 66.46 -5.81
CA LEU A 429 36.04 67.27 -6.99
C LEU A 429 36.13 66.42 -8.28
N ALA A 430 36.49 65.11 -8.20
CA ALA A 430 36.53 64.22 -9.35
C ALA A 430 35.17 64.03 -10.01
N ARG A 431 34.05 64.24 -9.31
CA ARG A 431 32.68 64.13 -9.81
C ARG A 431 32.17 65.36 -10.59
N LEU A 432 33.01 66.39 -10.75
CA LEU A 432 32.68 67.58 -11.51
C LEU A 432 33.00 67.48 -13.02
N THR A 433 33.49 66.35 -13.49
CA THR A 433 33.79 66.12 -14.90
C THR A 433 32.54 65.81 -15.71
N GLY A 434 32.56 66.17 -17.04
CA GLY A 434 31.46 65.93 -17.94
C GLY A 434 31.03 64.44 -18.02
N LEU A 435 32.02 63.56 -17.97
CA LEU A 435 31.80 62.10 -17.99
C LEU A 435 31.02 61.61 -16.74
N GLU A 436 31.21 62.23 -15.59
CA GLU A 436 30.44 61.90 -14.36
C GLU A 436 29.05 62.51 -14.43
N ARG A 437 28.83 63.64 -15.11
CA ARG A 437 27.49 64.19 -15.38
C ARG A 437 26.64 63.18 -16.18
N ASP A 438 27.18 62.69 -17.31
CA ASP A 438 26.48 61.70 -18.15
C ASP A 438 26.13 60.46 -17.37
N ARG A 439 26.99 59.97 -16.47
CA ARG A 439 26.71 58.84 -15.57
C ARG A 439 25.59 59.14 -14.55
N LEU A 440 25.54 60.32 -13.97
CA LEU A 440 24.46 60.71 -13.04
C LEU A 440 23.15 60.83 -13.77
N GLU A 441 23.14 61.29 -15.03
CA GLU A 441 21.96 61.42 -15.85
C GLU A 441 21.42 60.04 -16.25
N GLU A 442 22.32 59.11 -16.62
CA GLU A 442 21.97 57.69 -16.85
C GLU A 442 21.46 57.01 -15.57
N GLU A 443 22.09 57.24 -14.41
CA GLU A 443 21.62 56.73 -13.10
C GLU A 443 20.25 57.28 -12.79
N TYR A 444 19.98 58.57 -13.04
CA TYR A 444 18.67 59.18 -12.80
C TYR A 444 17.55 58.57 -13.65
N GLN A 445 17.83 58.39 -14.97
CA GLN A 445 16.87 57.76 -15.88
C GLN A 445 16.56 56.35 -15.50
N ASN A 446 17.57 55.56 -15.12
CA ASN A 446 17.38 54.18 -14.62
C ASN A 446 16.57 54.13 -13.32
N LEU A 447 16.83 55.05 -12.38
CA LEU A 447 16.05 55.16 -11.16
C LEU A 447 14.59 55.58 -11.41
N GLN A 448 14.32 56.52 -12.36
CA GLN A 448 12.97 56.90 -12.74
C GLN A 448 12.20 55.73 -13.38
N ALA A 449 12.85 54.97 -14.25
CA ALA A 449 12.27 53.77 -14.84
C ALA A 449 11.95 52.71 -13.77
N GLU A 450 12.85 52.50 -12.80
CA GLU A 450 12.66 51.56 -11.69
C GLU A 450 11.54 52.03 -10.74
N ILE A 451 11.49 53.31 -10.39
CA ILE A 451 10.41 53.92 -9.59
C ILE A 451 9.06 53.69 -10.28
N ALA A 452 8.95 53.96 -11.58
CA ALA A 452 7.72 53.76 -12.34
C ALA A 452 7.30 52.28 -12.33
N ARG A 453 8.27 51.37 -12.50
CA ARG A 453 8.02 49.91 -12.42
C ARG A 453 7.52 49.49 -11.04
N LEU A 454 8.16 49.94 -9.96
CA LEU A 454 7.80 49.60 -8.60
C LEU A 454 6.43 50.19 -8.22
N GLN A 455 6.13 51.44 -8.65
CA GLN A 455 4.81 52.03 -8.46
C GLN A 455 3.72 51.31 -9.21
N ALA A 456 3.99 50.79 -10.43
CA ALA A 456 3.02 50.01 -11.18
C ALA A 456 2.70 48.67 -10.48
N ILE A 457 3.71 47.99 -9.91
CA ILE A 457 3.52 46.76 -9.14
C ILE A 457 2.63 47.01 -7.90
N LEU A 458 2.82 48.14 -7.22
CA LEU A 458 2.02 48.49 -6.04
C LEU A 458 0.59 48.91 -6.37
N ALA A 459 0.35 49.43 -7.58
CA ALA A 459 -0.95 49.92 -8.04
C ALA A 459 -1.83 48.82 -8.62
N ASP A 460 -1.24 47.71 -9.14
CA ASP A 460 -1.96 46.65 -9.84
C ASP A 460 -1.64 45.28 -9.21
N GLU A 461 -2.70 44.68 -8.61
CA GLU A 461 -2.60 43.33 -8.00
C GLU A 461 -2.21 42.25 -9.03
N HIS A 462 -2.62 42.42 -10.29
CA HIS A 462 -2.25 41.45 -11.34
C HIS A 462 -0.74 41.45 -11.58
N LEU A 463 -0.12 42.64 -11.65
CA LEU A 463 1.34 42.75 -11.80
C LEU A 463 2.06 42.20 -10.55
N LEU A 464 1.52 42.39 -9.36
CA LEU A 464 2.04 41.82 -8.11
C LEU A 464 2.03 40.29 -8.19
N MET A 465 0.91 39.69 -8.62
CA MET A 465 0.78 38.22 -8.76
C MET A 465 1.72 37.67 -9.83
N GLU A 466 1.95 38.40 -10.94
CA GLU A 466 2.89 38.01 -11.97
C GLU A 466 4.34 38.00 -11.47
N VAL A 467 4.71 38.96 -10.60
CA VAL A 467 6.04 38.92 -9.92
C VAL A 467 6.16 37.69 -9.05
N ILE A 468 5.15 37.33 -8.25
CA ILE A 468 5.14 36.11 -7.43
C ILE A 468 5.29 34.88 -8.33
N ARG A 469 4.53 34.81 -9.42
CA ARG A 469 4.58 33.71 -10.41
C ARG A 469 5.99 33.53 -10.99
N GLN A 470 6.61 34.60 -11.44
CA GLN A 470 7.95 34.54 -12.04
C GLN A 470 8.98 34.05 -11.02
N GLU A 471 8.96 34.57 -9.81
CA GLU A 471 9.93 34.22 -8.77
C GLU A 471 9.79 32.77 -8.32
N ILE A 472 8.55 32.28 -8.12
CA ILE A 472 8.31 30.89 -7.70
C ILE A 472 8.64 29.90 -8.83
N THR A 473 8.43 30.31 -10.09
CA THR A 473 8.80 29.51 -11.28
C THR A 473 10.30 29.27 -11.35
N VAL A 474 11.11 30.29 -11.07
CA VAL A 474 12.58 30.16 -11.00
C VAL A 474 12.98 29.11 -9.95
N ILE A 475 12.31 29.09 -8.81
CA ILE A 475 12.58 28.10 -7.75
C ILE A 475 12.18 26.70 -8.21
N ARG A 476 11.01 26.55 -8.84
CA ARG A 476 10.54 25.29 -9.43
C ARG A 476 11.56 24.71 -10.42
N ASP A 477 12.00 25.53 -11.35
CA ASP A 477 12.89 25.07 -12.44
C ASP A 477 14.32 24.78 -11.94
N LYS A 478 14.74 25.43 -10.86
CA LYS A 478 16.08 25.25 -10.30
C LYS A 478 16.17 24.07 -9.33
N PHE A 479 15.12 23.79 -8.55
CA PHE A 479 15.14 22.82 -7.44
C PHE A 479 14.10 21.69 -7.56
N GLY A 480 13.17 21.79 -8.53
CA GLY A 480 12.18 20.75 -8.76
C GLY A 480 12.82 19.46 -9.25
N ASP A 481 12.51 18.38 -8.58
CA ASP A 481 12.92 17.02 -8.93
C ASP A 481 11.69 16.15 -9.25
N ASP A 482 11.94 14.91 -9.65
CA ASP A 482 10.87 13.96 -9.93
C ASP A 482 10.27 13.40 -8.63
N ARG A 483 9.00 12.99 -8.72
CA ARG A 483 8.29 12.35 -7.63
C ARG A 483 9.00 11.05 -7.21
N ARG A 484 9.17 10.85 -5.92
CA ARG A 484 9.75 9.62 -5.32
C ARG A 484 8.68 8.58 -5.02
N THR A 485 7.55 9.02 -4.43
CA THR A 485 6.46 8.12 -4.03
C THR A 485 5.56 7.80 -5.22
N GLU A 486 5.37 6.52 -5.49
CA GLU A 486 4.49 6.01 -6.55
C GLU A 486 3.02 6.05 -6.10
N LEU A 487 2.11 6.36 -7.02
CA LEU A 487 0.67 6.39 -6.76
C LEU A 487 -0.02 5.27 -7.54
N THR A 488 -0.75 4.41 -6.86
CA THR A 488 -1.56 3.36 -7.50
C THR A 488 -3.06 3.61 -7.33
N THR A 489 -3.85 3.15 -8.28
CA THR A 489 -5.32 3.18 -8.20
C THR A 489 -5.91 1.99 -7.46
N ILE A 490 -5.08 1.00 -7.12
CA ILE A 490 -5.51 -0.22 -6.43
C ILE A 490 -5.75 0.13 -4.96
N GLU A 491 -6.97 -0.06 -4.48
CA GLU A 491 -7.28 0.03 -3.05
C GLU A 491 -6.75 -1.24 -2.36
N GLY A 492 -5.91 -1.06 -1.37
CA GLY A 492 -5.08 -2.13 -0.82
C GLY A 492 -5.63 -2.80 0.44
N GLU A 493 -6.91 -3.18 0.49
CA GLU A 493 -7.34 -4.12 1.53
C GLU A 493 -6.87 -5.53 1.14
N ILE A 494 -5.93 -6.08 1.91
CA ILE A 494 -5.49 -7.48 1.78
C ILE A 494 -6.57 -8.33 2.43
N ASP A 495 -7.31 -9.09 1.62
CA ASP A 495 -8.29 -10.06 2.11
C ASP A 495 -7.56 -11.27 2.76
N VAL A 496 -8.29 -12.03 3.57
CA VAL A 496 -7.77 -13.27 4.17
C VAL A 496 -7.37 -14.28 3.08
N GLU A 497 -8.05 -14.23 1.96
CA GLU A 497 -7.82 -15.08 0.79
C GLU A 497 -6.45 -14.83 0.13
N ASP A 498 -6.00 -13.56 0.09
CA ASP A 498 -4.67 -13.17 -0.43
C ASP A 498 -3.48 -13.73 0.38
N LEU A 499 -3.75 -14.23 1.59
CA LEU A 499 -2.74 -14.82 2.48
C LEU A 499 -2.65 -16.34 2.37
N ILE A 500 -3.44 -16.95 1.50
CA ILE A 500 -3.55 -18.39 1.35
C ILE A 500 -3.04 -18.77 -0.04
N ALA A 501 -2.13 -19.73 -0.11
CA ALA A 501 -1.65 -20.24 -1.39
C ALA A 501 -2.80 -20.92 -2.15
N GLU A 502 -2.88 -20.69 -3.45
CA GLU A 502 -3.80 -21.38 -4.33
C GLU A 502 -3.20 -22.75 -4.68
N GLU A 503 -3.79 -23.83 -4.16
CA GLU A 503 -3.34 -25.21 -4.33
C GLU A 503 -4.53 -26.14 -4.56
N ASP A 504 -4.31 -27.20 -5.34
CA ASP A 504 -5.30 -28.25 -5.50
C ASP A 504 -5.38 -29.13 -4.25
N MET A 505 -6.57 -29.20 -3.68
CA MET A 505 -6.87 -29.96 -2.48
C MET A 505 -7.89 -31.06 -2.75
N VAL A 506 -7.75 -32.18 -2.10
CA VAL A 506 -8.75 -33.24 -2.05
C VAL A 506 -9.58 -33.06 -0.77
N VAL A 507 -10.83 -32.67 -0.92
CA VAL A 507 -11.79 -32.56 0.18
C VAL A 507 -12.54 -33.89 0.30
N THR A 508 -12.52 -34.49 1.49
CA THR A 508 -13.16 -35.78 1.80
C THR A 508 -14.24 -35.57 2.83
N LEU A 509 -15.44 -36.08 2.56
CA LEU A 509 -16.60 -36.08 3.48
C LEU A 509 -17.00 -37.51 3.80
N THR A 510 -17.21 -37.82 5.10
CA THR A 510 -17.69 -39.12 5.55
C THR A 510 -19.22 -39.16 5.76
N ARG A 511 -19.78 -40.35 5.85
CA ARG A 511 -21.21 -40.57 6.12
C ARG A 511 -21.66 -39.98 7.46
N GLN A 512 -20.79 -40.00 8.48
CA GLN A 512 -21.08 -39.44 9.79
C GLN A 512 -20.85 -37.92 9.85
N GLY A 513 -20.39 -37.31 8.72
CA GLY A 513 -20.18 -35.86 8.60
C GLY A 513 -18.82 -35.40 9.11
N TYR A 514 -17.76 -36.20 9.04
CA TYR A 514 -16.39 -35.73 9.21
C TYR A 514 -15.85 -35.22 7.87
N ILE A 515 -15.19 -34.07 7.89
CA ILE A 515 -14.65 -33.44 6.72
C ILE A 515 -13.17 -33.06 6.95
N LYS A 516 -12.36 -33.18 5.93
CA LYS A 516 -10.98 -32.74 5.89
C LYS A 516 -10.56 -32.33 4.48
N ARG A 517 -9.53 -31.51 4.39
CA ARG A 517 -8.81 -31.29 3.14
C ARG A 517 -7.38 -31.81 3.26
N ILE A 518 -6.80 -32.23 2.13
CA ILE A 518 -5.43 -32.71 2.01
C ILE A 518 -4.91 -32.35 0.64
N ALA A 519 -3.62 -32.01 0.51
CA ALA A 519 -3.03 -31.70 -0.76
C ALA A 519 -3.16 -32.89 -1.74
N LYS A 520 -3.54 -32.62 -3.01
CA LYS A 520 -3.72 -33.62 -4.08
C LYS A 520 -2.48 -34.48 -4.28
N SER A 521 -1.28 -33.91 -4.17
CA SER A 521 0.03 -34.58 -4.27
C SER A 521 0.24 -35.73 -3.27
N THR A 522 -0.58 -35.80 -2.19
CA THR A 522 -0.49 -36.88 -1.19
C THR A 522 -1.00 -38.22 -1.72
N TYR A 523 -1.81 -38.23 -2.79
CA TYR A 523 -2.37 -39.44 -3.39
C TYR A 523 -1.59 -39.83 -4.66
N ARG A 524 -0.71 -40.91 -4.59
CA ARG A 524 0.04 -41.37 -5.72
C ARG A 524 -0.80 -42.29 -6.63
N ALA A 525 -0.63 -42.22 -7.94
CA ALA A 525 -1.28 -43.10 -8.90
C ALA A 525 -0.87 -44.57 -8.70
N GLN A 526 -1.79 -45.53 -8.88
CA GLN A 526 -1.56 -46.98 -8.81
C GLN A 526 -2.15 -47.66 -10.02
N ASN A 527 -1.48 -48.71 -10.50
CA ASN A 527 -1.96 -49.50 -11.63
C ASN A 527 -3.24 -50.30 -11.28
N ARG A 528 -4.03 -50.62 -12.29
CA ARG A 528 -5.26 -51.41 -12.21
C ARG A 528 -5.03 -52.70 -11.43
N GLY A 529 -5.92 -53.03 -10.46
CA GLY A 529 -5.85 -54.24 -9.63
C GLY A 529 -4.92 -54.16 -8.42
N GLY A 530 -4.40 -52.95 -8.08
CA GLY A 530 -3.67 -52.71 -6.84
C GLY A 530 -4.52 -52.91 -5.60
N ARG A 531 -3.87 -52.99 -4.42
CA ARG A 531 -4.56 -53.20 -3.12
C ARG A 531 -5.06 -51.89 -2.49
N GLY A 532 -4.70 -50.72 -3.08
CA GLY A 532 -5.03 -49.41 -2.55
C GLY A 532 -4.25 -49.01 -1.28
N VAL A 533 -4.41 -47.76 -0.86
CA VAL A 533 -3.84 -47.22 0.38
C VAL A 533 -4.97 -46.70 1.29
N SER A 534 -4.80 -46.87 2.62
CA SER A 534 -5.76 -46.33 3.57
C SER A 534 -5.82 -44.81 3.45
N GLY A 535 -6.96 -44.27 3.05
CA GLY A 535 -7.18 -42.83 2.87
C GLY A 535 -7.68 -42.12 4.13
N MET A 536 -8.24 -42.88 5.10
CA MET A 536 -8.80 -42.33 6.32
C MET A 536 -8.98 -43.40 7.38
N THR A 537 -8.69 -43.12 8.66
CA THR A 537 -9.07 -43.97 9.78
C THR A 537 -10.49 -43.60 10.19
N THR A 538 -11.43 -44.53 9.98
CA THR A 538 -12.85 -44.34 10.33
C THR A 538 -13.23 -45.13 11.60
N LYS A 539 -14.35 -44.79 12.25
CA LYS A 539 -14.97 -45.66 13.27
C LYS A 539 -15.67 -46.80 12.57
N GLU A 540 -15.95 -47.87 13.33
CA GLU A 540 -16.88 -48.93 12.89
C GLU A 540 -18.16 -48.24 12.39
N GLU A 541 -18.60 -48.55 11.16
CA GLU A 541 -19.74 -47.96 10.45
C GLU A 541 -19.62 -46.55 9.83
N ASP A 542 -18.43 -45.89 9.87
CA ASP A 542 -18.20 -44.63 9.12
C ASP A 542 -17.30 -44.87 7.91
N TYR A 543 -17.56 -44.18 6.79
CA TYR A 543 -16.78 -44.29 5.55
C TYR A 543 -16.89 -43.04 4.73
N ALA A 544 -15.92 -42.80 3.84
CA ALA A 544 -15.95 -41.68 2.94
C ALA A 544 -17.11 -41.78 1.93
N VAL A 545 -17.96 -40.81 1.86
CA VAL A 545 -19.10 -40.76 0.93
C VAL A 545 -18.73 -39.99 -0.34
N GLN A 546 -17.96 -38.93 -0.18
CA GLN A 546 -17.57 -38.08 -1.29
C GLN A 546 -16.11 -37.60 -1.17
N MET A 547 -15.47 -37.49 -2.33
CA MET A 547 -14.21 -36.79 -2.51
C MET A 547 -14.36 -35.83 -3.69
N ARG A 548 -13.77 -34.63 -3.58
CA ARG A 548 -13.73 -33.63 -4.64
C ARG A 548 -12.35 -33.01 -4.65
N VAL A 549 -11.80 -32.82 -5.83
CA VAL A 549 -10.60 -32.02 -6.07
C VAL A 549 -11.07 -30.58 -6.30
N VAL A 550 -10.52 -29.64 -5.56
CA VAL A 550 -10.93 -28.23 -5.56
C VAL A 550 -9.73 -27.34 -5.24
N SER A 551 -9.70 -26.11 -5.75
CA SER A 551 -8.70 -25.14 -5.31
C SER A 551 -8.97 -24.70 -3.87
N THR A 552 -7.92 -24.31 -3.15
CA THR A 552 -8.04 -23.70 -1.81
C THR A 552 -8.97 -22.49 -1.79
N HIS A 553 -9.07 -21.75 -2.89
CA HIS A 553 -9.89 -20.53 -3.02
C HIS A 553 -11.33 -20.78 -3.47
N ASP A 554 -11.64 -22.00 -3.93
CA ASP A 554 -12.97 -22.33 -4.41
C ASP A 554 -14.02 -22.29 -3.31
N GLU A 555 -15.23 -21.88 -3.67
CA GLU A 555 -16.41 -22.02 -2.84
C GLU A 555 -17.00 -23.41 -2.99
N ILE A 556 -17.35 -24.03 -1.88
CA ILE A 556 -17.97 -25.35 -1.84
C ILE A 556 -19.36 -25.20 -1.24
N MET A 557 -20.37 -25.59 -2.02
CA MET A 557 -21.74 -25.69 -1.56
C MET A 557 -21.99 -27.08 -0.95
N PHE A 558 -22.55 -27.10 0.26
CA PHE A 558 -22.89 -28.33 1.00
C PHE A 558 -24.40 -28.49 1.03
N PHE A 559 -24.90 -29.44 0.30
CA PHE A 559 -26.33 -29.78 0.28
C PHE A 559 -26.65 -30.90 1.27
N THR A 560 -27.76 -30.74 1.98
CA THR A 560 -28.16 -31.70 2.99
C THR A 560 -29.28 -32.62 2.52
N ASN A 561 -29.42 -33.76 3.18
CA ASN A 561 -30.50 -34.72 2.94
C ASN A 561 -31.90 -34.10 3.10
N LEU A 562 -32.03 -33.01 3.87
CA LEU A 562 -33.28 -32.27 4.06
C LEU A 562 -33.49 -31.15 3.03
N GLY A 563 -32.64 -31.07 1.97
CA GLY A 563 -32.78 -30.10 0.90
C GLY A 563 -32.34 -28.69 1.27
N ARG A 564 -31.48 -28.48 2.25
CA ARG A 564 -30.82 -27.21 2.56
C ARG A 564 -29.43 -27.14 1.96
N VAL A 565 -28.92 -25.91 1.82
CA VAL A 565 -27.58 -25.64 1.27
C VAL A 565 -26.83 -24.67 2.17
N TYR A 566 -25.56 -24.93 2.38
CA TYR A 566 -24.57 -24.10 3.08
C TYR A 566 -23.36 -23.87 2.16
N MET A 567 -22.52 -22.89 2.48
CA MET A 567 -21.33 -22.59 1.70
C MET A 567 -20.13 -22.31 2.59
N LEU A 568 -18.96 -22.83 2.20
CA LEU A 568 -17.65 -22.52 2.79
C LEU A 568 -16.62 -22.37 1.67
N LYS A 569 -15.61 -21.56 1.89
CA LYS A 569 -14.38 -21.58 1.11
C LYS A 569 -13.56 -22.81 1.47
N CYS A 570 -12.87 -23.43 0.50
CA CYS A 570 -12.08 -24.64 0.73
C CYS A 570 -11.03 -24.45 1.84
N TYR A 571 -10.36 -23.27 1.89
CA TYR A 571 -9.38 -22.97 2.93
C TYR A 571 -9.94 -22.94 4.36
N GLN A 572 -11.25 -22.78 4.55
CA GLN A 572 -11.91 -22.82 5.86
C GLN A 572 -12.09 -24.25 6.40
N ILE A 573 -11.90 -25.25 5.54
CA ILE A 573 -11.91 -26.67 5.95
C ILE A 573 -10.54 -27.00 6.54
N PRO A 574 -10.46 -27.55 7.77
CA PRO A 574 -9.18 -27.87 8.38
C PRO A 574 -8.38 -28.89 7.56
N GLU A 575 -7.10 -28.58 7.38
CA GLU A 575 -6.15 -29.52 6.80
C GLU A 575 -5.84 -30.64 7.79
N ALA A 576 -5.74 -31.88 7.31
CA ALA A 576 -5.47 -33.02 8.15
C ALA A 576 -4.67 -34.10 7.39
N GLY A 577 -3.82 -34.82 8.10
CA GLY A 577 -3.04 -35.89 7.51
C GLY A 577 -3.91 -37.00 6.87
N ARG A 578 -3.33 -37.78 5.95
CA ARG A 578 -4.03 -38.81 5.18
C ARG A 578 -4.84 -39.77 6.07
N GLN A 579 -4.27 -40.24 7.16
CA GLN A 579 -4.94 -41.18 8.09
C GLN A 579 -5.83 -40.49 9.13
N ALA A 580 -5.76 -39.18 9.26
CA ALA A 580 -6.57 -38.45 10.24
C ALA A 580 -8.07 -38.48 9.87
N ARG A 581 -8.92 -38.49 10.89
CA ARG A 581 -10.37 -38.55 10.77
C ARG A 581 -10.99 -37.23 10.22
N GLY A 582 -10.34 -36.09 10.42
CA GLY A 582 -10.86 -34.78 10.08
C GLY A 582 -11.76 -34.20 11.20
N THR A 583 -12.43 -33.12 10.88
CA THR A 583 -13.30 -32.35 11.79
C THR A 583 -14.75 -32.59 11.48
N ALA A 584 -15.60 -32.66 12.52
CA ALA A 584 -17.06 -32.81 12.35
C ALA A 584 -17.59 -31.54 11.65
N ILE A 585 -18.32 -31.73 10.55
CA ILE A 585 -18.84 -30.63 9.72
C ILE A 585 -19.83 -29.73 10.48
N VAL A 586 -20.47 -30.24 11.50
CA VAL A 586 -21.37 -29.49 12.42
C VAL A 586 -20.60 -28.37 13.18
N ASN A 587 -19.27 -28.47 13.31
CA ASN A 587 -18.44 -27.44 13.91
C ASN A 587 -18.10 -26.30 12.92
N LEU A 588 -18.29 -26.55 11.63
CA LEU A 588 -18.00 -25.58 10.55
C LEU A 588 -19.29 -24.94 10.04
N LEU A 589 -20.38 -25.71 9.96
CA LEU A 589 -21.69 -25.30 9.46
C LEU A 589 -22.75 -25.40 10.56
N GLN A 590 -23.69 -24.45 10.59
CA GLN A 590 -24.82 -24.46 11.53
C GLN A 590 -25.93 -25.43 11.07
N ILE A 591 -25.62 -26.73 11.07
CA ILE A 591 -26.52 -27.80 10.62
C ILE A 591 -27.53 -28.14 11.72
N GLY A 592 -28.80 -28.34 11.34
CA GLY A 592 -29.88 -28.71 12.25
C GLY A 592 -29.76 -30.14 12.79
N SER A 593 -30.53 -30.42 13.85
CA SER A 593 -30.63 -31.81 14.41
C SER A 593 -31.23 -32.77 13.38
N GLY A 594 -30.56 -33.90 13.11
CA GLY A 594 -31.00 -34.91 12.12
C GLY A 594 -30.65 -34.60 10.68
N GLU A 595 -30.08 -33.43 10.41
CA GLU A 595 -29.62 -32.99 9.10
C GLU A 595 -28.20 -33.54 8.82
N LYS A 596 -27.97 -34.06 7.62
CA LYS A 596 -26.68 -34.61 7.18
C LYS A 596 -26.32 -34.06 5.82
N VAL A 597 -25.04 -33.71 5.58
CA VAL A 597 -24.58 -33.32 4.24
C VAL A 597 -24.60 -34.55 3.33
N SER A 598 -25.32 -34.44 2.21
CA SER A 598 -25.45 -35.47 1.20
C SER A 598 -24.57 -35.21 -0.03
N ARG A 599 -24.35 -33.94 -0.39
CA ARG A 599 -23.53 -33.58 -1.57
C ARG A 599 -22.66 -32.33 -1.32
N MET A 600 -21.44 -32.39 -1.86
CA MET A 600 -20.53 -31.25 -2.01
C MET A 600 -20.45 -30.86 -3.48
N VAL A 601 -20.66 -29.60 -3.79
CA VAL A 601 -20.57 -29.05 -5.14
C VAL A 601 -19.57 -27.93 -5.12
N PRO A 602 -18.37 -28.09 -5.71
CA PRO A 602 -17.45 -26.97 -5.94
C PRO A 602 -18.07 -25.98 -6.92
N VAL A 603 -17.82 -24.69 -6.68
CA VAL A 603 -18.34 -23.61 -7.51
C VAL A 603 -17.17 -22.71 -7.96
N PRO A 604 -16.32 -23.19 -8.88
CA PRO A 604 -15.21 -22.37 -9.37
C PRO A 604 -15.75 -21.24 -10.24
N GLY A 605 -15.64 -19.99 -9.77
CA GLY A 605 -15.96 -18.81 -10.56
C GLY A 605 -17.35 -18.76 -11.18
N ALA A 606 -18.38 -19.41 -10.56
CA ALA A 606 -19.73 -19.46 -11.11
C ALA A 606 -20.36 -18.07 -11.24
N THR A 607 -20.83 -17.74 -12.44
CA THR A 607 -21.53 -16.50 -12.76
C THR A 607 -23.06 -16.69 -12.68
N GLY A 608 -23.81 -15.59 -12.68
CA GLY A 608 -25.28 -15.61 -12.64
C GLY A 608 -25.98 -16.33 -13.80
N GLU A 609 -25.26 -16.78 -14.83
CA GLU A 609 -25.80 -17.50 -16.00
C GLU A 609 -25.94 -19.02 -15.75
N HIS A 610 -25.33 -19.56 -14.69
CA HIS A 610 -25.42 -20.98 -14.34
C HIS A 610 -26.69 -21.33 -13.58
N ASN A 611 -27.06 -22.62 -13.67
CA ASN A 611 -28.18 -23.19 -12.91
C ASN A 611 -27.68 -24.37 -12.06
N LEU A 612 -28.31 -24.59 -10.92
CA LEU A 612 -28.17 -25.82 -10.14
C LEU A 612 -29.27 -26.80 -10.51
N VAL A 613 -28.84 -27.96 -11.00
CA VAL A 613 -29.76 -29.10 -11.24
C VAL A 613 -29.66 -30.05 -10.07
N MET A 614 -30.79 -30.36 -9.46
CA MET A 614 -30.91 -31.18 -8.26
C MET A 614 -31.78 -32.41 -8.54
N ALA A 615 -31.32 -33.62 -8.17
CA ALA A 615 -32.04 -34.86 -8.31
C ALA A 615 -32.23 -35.56 -6.98
N THR A 616 -33.41 -36.18 -6.78
CA THR A 616 -33.75 -36.94 -5.56
C THR A 616 -33.72 -38.43 -5.79
N ARG A 617 -33.61 -39.19 -4.72
CA ARG A 617 -33.65 -40.65 -4.69
C ARG A 617 -34.87 -41.24 -5.37
N ASP A 618 -36.06 -40.63 -5.18
CA ASP A 618 -37.31 -41.06 -5.77
C ASP A 618 -37.48 -40.61 -7.24
N GLY A 619 -36.42 -40.07 -7.86
CA GLY A 619 -36.42 -39.69 -9.26
C GLY A 619 -37.11 -38.36 -9.56
N MET A 620 -37.23 -37.47 -8.61
CA MET A 620 -37.58 -36.08 -8.86
C MET A 620 -36.35 -35.29 -9.30
N ILE A 621 -36.52 -34.25 -10.16
CA ILE A 621 -35.46 -33.37 -10.63
C ILE A 621 -35.95 -31.95 -10.68
N LYS A 622 -35.00 -30.99 -10.43
CA LYS A 622 -35.31 -29.58 -10.42
C LYS A 622 -34.12 -28.79 -10.95
N LYS A 623 -34.42 -27.70 -11.65
CA LYS A 623 -33.44 -26.70 -12.07
C LYS A 623 -33.73 -25.38 -11.38
N THR A 624 -32.72 -24.75 -10.75
CA THR A 624 -32.82 -23.44 -10.06
C THR A 624 -31.68 -22.56 -10.49
N PRO A 625 -31.91 -21.27 -10.88
CA PRO A 625 -30.84 -20.34 -11.21
C PRO A 625 -29.85 -20.20 -10.05
N PHE A 626 -28.55 -20.16 -10.37
CA PHE A 626 -27.48 -20.00 -9.35
C PHE A 626 -27.61 -18.66 -8.61
N SER A 627 -28.08 -17.62 -9.28
CA SER A 627 -28.34 -16.30 -8.69
C SER A 627 -29.30 -16.33 -7.48
N ASP A 628 -30.19 -17.33 -7.41
CA ASP A 628 -31.08 -17.52 -6.26
C ASP A 628 -30.33 -17.87 -4.97
N PHE A 629 -29.04 -18.24 -5.07
CA PHE A 629 -28.15 -18.63 -3.96
C PHE A 629 -27.11 -17.57 -3.64
N ALA A 630 -27.07 -16.42 -4.30
CA ALA A 630 -26.06 -15.36 -4.12
C ALA A 630 -25.93 -14.83 -2.67
N ASN A 631 -26.97 -14.95 -1.85
CA ASN A 631 -27.02 -14.49 -0.47
C ASN A 631 -27.07 -15.65 0.53
N LEU A 632 -26.18 -16.62 0.40
CA LEU A 632 -26.06 -17.71 1.37
C LEU A 632 -25.56 -17.19 2.73
N ARG A 633 -26.40 -17.38 3.77
CA ARG A 633 -26.06 -17.03 5.16
C ARG A 633 -25.56 -18.28 5.90
N ARG A 634 -24.86 -18.08 7.02
CA ARG A 634 -24.34 -19.19 7.86
C ARG A 634 -25.39 -20.18 8.33
N ASN A 635 -26.66 -19.78 8.40
CA ASN A 635 -27.80 -20.65 8.81
C ASN A 635 -28.34 -21.52 7.66
N GLY A 636 -27.74 -21.46 6.47
CA GLY A 636 -28.17 -22.16 5.27
C GLY A 636 -29.47 -21.63 4.68
N LEU A 637 -29.75 -22.05 3.45
CA LEU A 637 -31.00 -21.76 2.71
C LEU A 637 -31.70 -23.05 2.30
N ILE A 638 -33.01 -23.01 2.10
CA ILE A 638 -33.75 -24.11 1.46
C ILE A 638 -33.42 -24.12 -0.03
N ALA A 639 -32.90 -25.24 -0.53
CA ALA A 639 -32.54 -25.43 -1.94
C ALA A 639 -33.65 -26.15 -2.70
N ILE A 640 -34.26 -27.17 -2.09
CA ILE A 640 -35.38 -27.97 -2.64
C ILE A 640 -36.29 -28.41 -1.50
N VAL A 641 -37.58 -28.50 -1.75
CA VAL A 641 -38.55 -29.13 -0.85
C VAL A 641 -38.69 -30.59 -1.25
N LEU A 642 -38.48 -31.51 -0.28
CA LEU A 642 -38.53 -32.94 -0.49
C LEU A 642 -39.87 -33.50 -0.05
N LYS A 643 -40.29 -34.67 -0.62
CA LYS A 643 -41.39 -35.45 -0.12
C LYS A 643 -40.94 -36.20 1.15
N GLU A 644 -41.90 -36.62 1.96
CA GLU A 644 -41.62 -37.44 3.15
C GLU A 644 -40.93 -38.76 2.72
N GLY A 645 -39.77 -39.03 3.30
CA GLY A 645 -38.98 -40.21 3.01
C GLY A 645 -38.09 -40.14 1.79
N ASP A 646 -38.10 -39.02 0.98
CA ASP A 646 -37.22 -38.81 -0.16
C ASP A 646 -35.91 -38.06 0.30
N GLU A 647 -34.85 -38.24 -0.41
CA GLU A 647 -33.54 -37.64 -0.15
C GLU A 647 -32.92 -37.00 -1.39
N LEU A 648 -32.17 -35.90 -1.21
CA LEU A 648 -31.40 -35.30 -2.26
C LEU A 648 -30.13 -36.11 -2.52
N ILE A 649 -29.93 -36.62 -3.77
CA ILE A 649 -28.83 -37.52 -4.12
C ILE A 649 -27.82 -36.92 -5.10
N GLY A 650 -28.24 -36.02 -5.97
CA GLY A 650 -27.40 -35.40 -6.99
C GLY A 650 -27.65 -33.92 -7.08
N VAL A 651 -26.56 -33.16 -7.15
CA VAL A 651 -26.58 -31.71 -7.46
C VAL A 651 -25.40 -31.41 -8.35
N GLU A 652 -25.67 -30.77 -9.50
CA GLU A 652 -24.65 -30.37 -10.48
C GLU A 652 -24.93 -28.95 -10.97
N LEU A 653 -23.85 -28.24 -11.37
CA LEU A 653 -23.91 -26.92 -11.97
C LEU A 653 -24.06 -27.04 -13.47
N SER A 654 -25.09 -26.36 -14.08
CA SER A 654 -25.37 -26.44 -15.52
C SER A 654 -25.36 -25.06 -16.18
N ASN A 655 -25.15 -25.04 -17.51
CA ASN A 655 -25.11 -23.83 -18.32
C ASN A 655 -26.47 -23.44 -18.97
N GLY A 656 -27.53 -24.20 -18.72
CA GLY A 656 -28.87 -23.94 -19.27
C GLY A 656 -29.22 -24.71 -20.53
N SER A 657 -28.26 -25.37 -21.18
CA SER A 657 -28.45 -26.13 -22.43
C SER A 657 -27.88 -27.55 -22.39
N ASP A 658 -27.43 -28.00 -21.22
CA ASP A 658 -26.74 -29.28 -21.05
C ASP A 658 -27.67 -30.49 -21.20
N GLU A 659 -27.08 -31.65 -21.42
CA GLU A 659 -27.75 -32.93 -21.39
C GLU A 659 -27.46 -33.64 -20.08
N LEU A 660 -28.48 -34.22 -19.49
CA LEU A 660 -28.41 -34.86 -18.20
C LEU A 660 -28.54 -36.38 -18.37
N ILE A 661 -27.75 -37.15 -17.60
CA ILE A 661 -27.88 -38.60 -17.48
C ILE A 661 -28.06 -38.95 -16.01
N LEU A 662 -29.06 -39.74 -15.71
CA LEU A 662 -29.34 -40.29 -14.39
C LEU A 662 -29.24 -41.80 -14.42
N GLY A 663 -28.62 -42.40 -13.39
CA GLY A 663 -28.51 -43.83 -13.23
C GLY A 663 -29.30 -44.37 -12.03
N SER A 664 -29.90 -45.54 -12.18
CA SER A 664 -30.58 -46.20 -11.05
C SER A 664 -29.77 -47.39 -10.54
N ARG A 665 -30.01 -47.77 -9.29
CA ARG A 665 -29.33 -48.89 -8.60
C ARG A 665 -29.46 -50.22 -9.35
N LYS A 666 -30.63 -50.47 -9.97
CA LYS A 666 -30.85 -51.69 -10.81
C LYS A 666 -30.28 -51.59 -12.22
N GLY A 667 -29.44 -50.59 -12.48
CA GLY A 667 -28.65 -50.44 -13.72
C GLY A 667 -29.44 -49.88 -14.88
N MET A 668 -30.58 -49.18 -14.64
CA MET A 668 -31.23 -48.39 -15.68
C MET A 668 -30.69 -46.97 -15.70
N CYS A 669 -30.73 -46.31 -16.86
CA CYS A 669 -30.37 -44.91 -17.00
C CYS A 669 -31.30 -44.18 -17.97
N ILE A 670 -31.42 -42.85 -17.78
CA ILE A 670 -32.15 -41.99 -18.69
C ILE A 670 -31.31 -40.78 -19.05
N ARG A 671 -31.24 -40.46 -20.35
CA ARG A 671 -30.60 -39.26 -20.89
C ARG A 671 -31.64 -38.34 -21.49
N PHE A 672 -31.62 -37.06 -21.14
CA PHE A 672 -32.48 -36.04 -21.69
C PHE A 672 -31.89 -34.62 -21.57
N SER A 673 -32.28 -33.69 -22.43
CA SER A 673 -31.85 -32.30 -22.39
C SER A 673 -32.49 -31.55 -21.22
N GLU A 674 -31.66 -30.75 -20.50
CA GLU A 674 -32.15 -29.90 -19.40
C GLU A 674 -33.14 -28.82 -19.88
N ARG A 675 -33.25 -28.57 -21.20
CA ARG A 675 -34.28 -27.68 -21.77
C ARG A 675 -35.71 -28.19 -21.50
N HIS A 676 -35.85 -29.45 -21.19
CA HIS A 676 -37.10 -30.04 -20.70
C HIS A 676 -37.45 -29.68 -19.25
N LEU A 677 -36.51 -29.01 -18.52
CA LEU A 677 -36.70 -28.52 -17.19
C LEU A 677 -36.91 -27.01 -17.18
N ARG A 678 -38.03 -26.56 -16.68
CA ARG A 678 -38.21 -25.12 -16.43
C ARG A 678 -37.46 -24.70 -15.19
N PRO A 679 -36.81 -23.53 -15.18
CA PRO A 679 -36.26 -22.98 -13.94
C PRO A 679 -37.34 -22.80 -12.89
N LEU A 680 -37.09 -23.26 -11.68
CA LEU A 680 -38.00 -23.24 -10.56
C LEU A 680 -37.31 -22.60 -9.34
N GLY A 681 -38.03 -21.79 -8.58
CA GLY A 681 -37.54 -21.18 -7.36
C GLY A 681 -37.20 -22.21 -6.27
N ARG A 682 -36.36 -21.82 -5.31
CA ARG A 682 -35.78 -22.67 -4.26
C ARG A 682 -36.81 -23.52 -3.49
N SER A 683 -38.00 -23.00 -3.22
CA SER A 683 -39.04 -23.64 -2.41
C SER A 683 -39.93 -24.62 -3.20
N SER A 684 -39.54 -25.09 -4.37
CA SER A 684 -40.29 -26.05 -5.18
C SER A 684 -39.74 -27.48 -5.03
N MET A 685 -40.59 -28.50 -5.30
CA MET A 685 -40.27 -29.93 -5.24
C MET A 685 -39.64 -30.47 -6.55
N GLY A 686 -39.72 -29.76 -7.66
CA GLY A 686 -39.28 -30.23 -8.96
C GLY A 686 -40.34 -31.09 -9.70
N VAL A 687 -39.87 -31.85 -10.71
CA VAL A 687 -40.67 -32.70 -11.60
C VAL A 687 -40.04 -34.09 -11.71
N ARG A 688 -40.79 -35.12 -12.18
CA ARG A 688 -40.26 -36.47 -12.34
C ARG A 688 -39.31 -36.58 -13.51
N SER A 689 -38.06 -37.09 -13.26
CA SER A 689 -37.03 -37.36 -14.24
C SER A 689 -37.17 -38.75 -14.89
N ILE A 690 -37.22 -39.79 -14.08
CA ILE A 690 -37.26 -41.19 -14.49
C ILE A 690 -38.44 -41.93 -13.80
N ARG A 691 -38.99 -42.94 -14.45
CA ARG A 691 -39.99 -43.83 -13.84
C ARG A 691 -39.27 -45.08 -13.33
N LEU A 692 -39.07 -45.13 -12.02
CA LEU A 692 -38.44 -46.25 -11.33
C LEU A 692 -39.37 -47.43 -11.21
N GLU A 693 -38.78 -48.64 -11.21
CA GLU A 693 -39.46 -49.89 -10.82
C GLU A 693 -39.59 -49.99 -9.28
N GLU A 694 -40.46 -50.86 -8.80
CA GLU A 694 -40.63 -51.06 -7.36
C GLU A 694 -39.30 -51.49 -6.71
N GLY A 695 -38.88 -50.78 -5.67
CA GLY A 695 -37.62 -51.02 -4.97
C GLY A 695 -36.37 -50.66 -5.75
N ASP A 696 -36.46 -49.79 -6.80
CA ASP A 696 -35.34 -49.17 -7.45
C ASP A 696 -35.21 -47.69 -7.03
N GLU A 697 -34.02 -47.13 -7.06
CA GLU A 697 -33.77 -45.75 -6.69
C GLU A 697 -32.70 -45.12 -7.60
N VAL A 698 -32.73 -43.83 -7.76
CA VAL A 698 -31.68 -43.07 -8.47
C VAL A 698 -30.47 -42.98 -7.54
N ILE A 699 -29.27 -43.33 -8.07
CA ILE A 699 -28.02 -43.33 -7.34
C ILE A 699 -27.12 -42.18 -7.69
N ASP A 700 -27.18 -41.74 -8.98
CA ASP A 700 -26.29 -40.68 -9.46
C ASP A 700 -26.92 -39.91 -10.60
N MET A 701 -26.42 -38.66 -10.77
CA MET A 701 -26.74 -37.77 -11.89
C MET A 701 -25.49 -37.08 -12.37
N ALA A 702 -25.32 -36.99 -13.68
CA ALA A 702 -24.22 -36.27 -14.29
C ALA A 702 -24.68 -35.40 -15.47
N ILE A 703 -23.93 -34.36 -15.77
CA ILE A 703 -24.10 -33.48 -16.94
C ILE A 703 -23.15 -33.99 -18.04
N LEU A 704 -23.65 -34.24 -19.25
CA LEU A 704 -22.83 -34.69 -20.35
C LEU A 704 -21.89 -33.58 -20.83
N GLU A 705 -20.59 -33.89 -20.83
CA GLU A 705 -19.52 -33.03 -21.31
C GLU A 705 -19.04 -33.51 -22.72
N GLU A 706 -18.60 -32.60 -23.57
CA GLU A 706 -18.07 -32.95 -24.91
C GLU A 706 -16.75 -33.74 -24.75
N GLY A 707 -16.64 -34.86 -25.41
CA GLY A 707 -15.47 -35.76 -25.33
C GLY A 707 -15.41 -36.66 -24.08
N ALA A 708 -16.33 -36.51 -23.14
CA ALA A 708 -16.38 -37.39 -21.97
C ALA A 708 -17.08 -38.72 -22.25
N GLU A 709 -16.69 -39.76 -21.52
CA GLU A 709 -17.27 -41.09 -21.55
C GLU A 709 -18.04 -41.41 -20.28
N VAL A 710 -19.11 -42.20 -20.40
CA VAL A 710 -19.92 -42.63 -19.24
C VAL A 710 -19.21 -43.79 -18.53
N LEU A 711 -18.72 -43.55 -17.32
CA LEU A 711 -18.14 -44.56 -16.46
C LEU A 711 -19.25 -45.15 -15.55
N ALA A 712 -19.46 -46.44 -15.62
CA ALA A 712 -20.35 -47.19 -14.74
C ALA A 712 -19.55 -48.12 -13.86
N ILE A 713 -19.65 -47.97 -12.54
CA ILE A 713 -18.97 -48.81 -11.53
C ILE A 713 -20.00 -49.51 -10.65
N THR A 714 -19.77 -50.79 -10.38
CA THR A 714 -20.64 -51.59 -9.54
C THR A 714 -20.08 -51.80 -8.14
N ALA A 715 -20.93 -52.14 -7.20
CA ALA A 715 -20.59 -52.39 -5.79
C ALA A 715 -19.51 -53.46 -5.62
N ASN A 716 -19.39 -54.45 -6.50
CA ASN A 716 -18.38 -55.48 -6.45
C ASN A 716 -17.07 -55.12 -7.23
N GLY A 717 -16.84 -53.84 -7.56
CA GLY A 717 -15.61 -53.31 -8.17
C GLY A 717 -15.45 -53.65 -9.65
N TYR A 718 -16.53 -53.93 -10.36
CA TYR A 718 -16.54 -54.01 -11.84
C TYR A 718 -16.91 -52.70 -12.44
N GLY A 719 -16.29 -52.34 -13.57
CA GLY A 719 -16.57 -51.06 -14.21
C GLY A 719 -16.33 -51.13 -15.71
N LYS A 720 -16.83 -50.17 -16.42
CA LYS A 720 -16.62 -49.94 -17.85
C LYS A 720 -16.80 -48.49 -18.23
N ARG A 721 -16.19 -48.07 -19.32
CA ARG A 721 -16.49 -46.82 -20.02
C ARG A 721 -17.43 -47.14 -21.18
N THR A 722 -18.33 -46.24 -21.50
CA THR A 722 -19.29 -46.38 -22.63
C THR A 722 -19.44 -45.02 -23.30
N ASP A 723 -19.42 -44.99 -24.62
CA ASP A 723 -19.65 -43.78 -25.39
C ASP A 723 -21.07 -43.22 -25.08
N PRO A 724 -21.20 -41.94 -24.75
CA PRO A 724 -22.48 -41.28 -24.53
C PRO A 724 -23.49 -41.46 -25.69
N ALA A 725 -23.04 -41.61 -26.91
CA ALA A 725 -23.87 -41.85 -28.08
C ALA A 725 -24.68 -43.15 -28.04
N GLU A 726 -24.21 -44.16 -27.27
CA GLU A 726 -24.99 -45.39 -27.04
C GLU A 726 -26.24 -45.16 -26.15
N TYR A 727 -26.33 -44.04 -25.43
CA TYR A 727 -27.46 -43.66 -24.60
C TYR A 727 -28.35 -42.70 -25.39
N ARG A 728 -29.38 -43.24 -26.07
CA ARG A 728 -30.28 -42.36 -26.87
C ARG A 728 -30.97 -41.33 -25.98
N GLU A 729 -31.09 -40.12 -26.48
CA GLU A 729 -31.90 -39.07 -25.81
C GLU A 729 -33.38 -39.49 -25.69
N GLN A 730 -34.00 -39.22 -24.56
CA GLN A 730 -35.39 -39.55 -24.25
C GLN A 730 -36.09 -38.32 -23.67
N GLY A 731 -37.44 -38.36 -23.66
CA GLY A 731 -38.20 -37.42 -22.85
C GLY A 731 -38.12 -37.79 -21.37
N ARG A 732 -38.10 -36.81 -20.46
CA ARG A 732 -38.17 -37.03 -19.01
C ARG A 732 -39.42 -37.87 -18.65
N ASN A 733 -39.43 -38.57 -17.47
CA ASN A 733 -40.45 -39.49 -16.99
C ASN A 733 -40.56 -40.78 -17.82
N GLY A 734 -39.55 -41.15 -18.63
CA GLY A 734 -39.41 -42.44 -19.29
C GLY A 734 -38.96 -43.57 -18.34
N LYS A 735 -39.01 -44.83 -18.82
CA LYS A 735 -38.47 -46.01 -18.07
C LYS A 735 -36.93 -46.09 -18.13
N GLY A 736 -36.31 -45.29 -18.96
CA GLY A 736 -34.87 -45.38 -19.20
C GLY A 736 -34.45 -46.57 -20.09
N ILE A 737 -33.15 -46.78 -20.20
CA ILE A 737 -32.50 -47.92 -20.88
C ILE A 737 -31.41 -48.52 -19.99
N ARG A 738 -31.06 -49.76 -20.24
CA ARG A 738 -30.04 -50.43 -19.43
C ARG A 738 -28.64 -49.80 -19.64
N ALA A 739 -28.02 -49.39 -18.54
CA ALA A 739 -26.67 -48.82 -18.52
C ALA A 739 -25.59 -49.91 -18.46
N MET A 740 -25.83 -50.97 -17.69
CA MET A 740 -24.91 -52.08 -17.48
C MET A 740 -25.67 -53.39 -17.27
N ASN A 741 -25.07 -54.52 -17.73
CA ASN A 741 -25.67 -55.82 -17.48
C ASN A 741 -25.22 -56.32 -16.09
N LEU A 742 -26.10 -56.16 -15.10
CA LEU A 742 -25.87 -56.57 -13.72
C LEU A 742 -26.11 -58.06 -13.52
N THR A 743 -25.23 -58.68 -12.78
CA THR A 743 -25.32 -60.13 -12.37
C THR A 743 -24.95 -60.25 -10.89
N SER A 744 -25.17 -61.40 -10.27
CA SER A 744 -24.70 -61.68 -8.93
C SER A 744 -23.18 -61.49 -8.72
N LYS A 745 -22.41 -61.63 -9.80
CA LYS A 745 -20.96 -61.39 -9.80
C LYS A 745 -20.57 -59.92 -9.77
N THR A 746 -21.27 -59.13 -10.52
CA THR A 746 -20.98 -57.68 -10.61
C THR A 746 -21.61 -56.86 -9.48
N GLY A 747 -22.70 -57.35 -8.90
CA GLY A 747 -23.46 -56.55 -7.92
C GLY A 747 -24.34 -55.50 -8.52
N GLU A 748 -24.92 -54.64 -7.71
CA GLU A 748 -25.73 -53.47 -8.09
C GLU A 748 -24.83 -52.34 -8.60
N LEU A 749 -25.40 -51.36 -9.32
CA LEU A 749 -24.66 -50.18 -9.72
C LEU A 749 -24.40 -49.32 -8.50
N ALA A 750 -23.14 -48.89 -8.32
CA ALA A 750 -22.69 -48.06 -7.21
C ALA A 750 -22.47 -46.59 -7.62
N SER A 751 -22.01 -46.34 -8.85
CA SER A 751 -21.82 -44.97 -9.38
C SER A 751 -21.92 -44.92 -10.89
N LEU A 752 -22.40 -43.81 -11.40
CA LEU A 752 -22.44 -43.48 -12.84
C LEU A 752 -22.01 -42.05 -13.01
N LEU A 753 -20.80 -41.83 -13.55
CA LEU A 753 -20.20 -40.50 -13.75
C LEU A 753 -19.57 -40.34 -15.14
N LEU A 754 -19.24 -39.14 -15.50
CA LEU A 754 -18.52 -38.80 -16.72
C LEU A 754 -17.03 -38.69 -16.44
N VAL A 755 -16.20 -39.20 -17.35
CA VAL A 755 -14.74 -39.13 -17.26
C VAL A 755 -14.12 -38.87 -18.63
N HIS A 756 -12.99 -38.18 -18.62
CA HIS A 756 -12.16 -38.07 -19.82
C HIS A 756 -11.03 -39.11 -19.80
N PRO A 757 -10.58 -39.62 -20.97
CA PRO A 757 -9.54 -40.65 -21.02
C PRO A 757 -8.22 -40.26 -20.35
N GLU A 758 -7.90 -38.99 -20.37
CA GLU A 758 -6.68 -38.39 -19.77
C GLU A 758 -6.75 -38.20 -18.26
N GLU A 759 -7.91 -38.40 -17.62
CA GLU A 759 -8.08 -38.28 -16.19
C GLU A 759 -7.76 -39.52 -15.40
N ASP A 760 -7.65 -39.36 -14.10
CA ASP A 760 -7.65 -40.46 -13.12
C ASP A 760 -8.95 -40.50 -12.35
N ILE A 761 -9.28 -41.65 -11.78
CA ILE A 761 -10.39 -41.80 -10.83
C ILE A 761 -9.91 -42.31 -9.47
N LEU A 762 -10.60 -41.91 -8.45
CA LEU A 762 -10.45 -42.39 -7.08
C LEU A 762 -11.67 -43.27 -6.74
N LEU A 763 -11.44 -44.56 -6.53
CA LEU A 763 -12.49 -45.51 -6.08
C LEU A 763 -12.42 -45.62 -4.55
N ILE A 764 -13.56 -45.53 -3.92
CA ILE A 764 -13.74 -45.53 -2.46
C ILE A 764 -14.57 -46.70 -2.04
N THR A 765 -14.10 -47.45 -1.03
CA THR A 765 -14.79 -48.60 -0.45
C THR A 765 -15.31 -48.30 0.93
N ASP A 766 -16.28 -49.11 1.42
CA ASP A 766 -16.90 -48.96 2.74
C ASP A 766 -15.90 -49.18 3.89
N ASP A 767 -14.82 -49.92 3.66
CA ASP A 767 -13.72 -50.12 4.60
C ASP A 767 -12.71 -48.91 4.65
N GLY A 768 -12.97 -47.85 3.89
CA GLY A 768 -12.12 -46.66 3.81
C GLY A 768 -10.89 -46.83 2.92
N THR A 769 -10.78 -47.91 2.14
CA THR A 769 -9.72 -48.07 1.14
C THR A 769 -9.97 -47.21 -0.07
N ILE A 770 -8.94 -46.48 -0.51
CA ILE A 770 -8.99 -45.60 -1.70
C ILE A 770 -7.94 -46.08 -2.70
N ILE A 771 -8.36 -46.21 -3.97
CA ILE A 771 -7.45 -46.51 -5.06
C ILE A 771 -7.54 -45.42 -6.14
N ARG A 772 -6.42 -44.93 -6.62
CA ARG A 772 -6.32 -44.07 -7.78
C ARG A 772 -5.99 -44.91 -9.01
N THR A 773 -6.79 -44.76 -10.08
CA THR A 773 -6.65 -45.59 -11.29
C THR A 773 -6.78 -44.70 -12.51
N PRO A 774 -5.88 -44.75 -13.49
CA PRO A 774 -6.04 -44.02 -14.75
C PRO A 774 -7.28 -44.50 -15.52
N VAL A 775 -8.10 -43.55 -16.00
CA VAL A 775 -9.33 -43.80 -16.75
C VAL A 775 -9.04 -44.65 -18.00
N GLU A 776 -7.97 -44.36 -18.73
CA GLU A 776 -7.55 -45.09 -19.92
C GLU A 776 -7.33 -46.60 -19.69
N SER A 777 -7.01 -47.04 -18.46
CA SER A 777 -6.86 -48.45 -18.10
C SER A 777 -8.18 -49.20 -18.04
N ILE A 778 -9.32 -48.52 -18.00
CA ILE A 778 -10.66 -49.10 -17.94
C ILE A 778 -11.16 -49.29 -19.36
N ARG A 779 -11.61 -50.49 -19.71
CA ARG A 779 -12.00 -50.82 -21.09
C ARG A 779 -13.25 -50.04 -21.52
N LEU A 780 -13.19 -49.44 -22.72
CA LEU A 780 -14.35 -48.92 -23.44
C LEU A 780 -15.20 -50.10 -23.95
N CYS A 781 -16.45 -50.16 -23.56
CA CYS A 781 -17.37 -51.29 -23.86
C CYS A 781 -18.80 -50.80 -24.13
N GLY A 782 -19.50 -51.54 -24.95
CA GLY A 782 -20.93 -51.26 -25.20
C GLY A 782 -21.81 -51.35 -23.97
N ARG A 783 -22.91 -50.66 -24.03
CA ARG A 783 -23.89 -50.45 -22.98
C ARG A 783 -24.37 -51.75 -22.27
N ASN A 784 -24.59 -52.83 -22.99
CA ASN A 784 -25.13 -54.11 -22.49
C ASN A 784 -24.07 -55.08 -21.94
N THR A 785 -22.84 -54.64 -21.66
CA THR A 785 -21.76 -55.48 -21.18
C THR A 785 -21.68 -55.49 -19.62
N GLN A 786 -20.97 -56.46 -19.05
CA GLN A 786 -20.74 -56.56 -17.61
C GLN A 786 -19.49 -55.75 -17.14
N GLY A 787 -18.74 -55.13 -18.06
CA GLY A 787 -17.50 -54.43 -17.77
C GLY A 787 -16.35 -55.35 -17.37
N VAL A 788 -15.28 -54.76 -16.82
CA VAL A 788 -14.06 -55.44 -16.35
C VAL A 788 -13.86 -55.19 -14.86
N ARG A 789 -13.06 -55.99 -14.18
CA ARG A 789 -12.71 -55.75 -12.80
C ARG A 789 -11.75 -54.57 -12.72
N VAL A 790 -12.16 -53.46 -12.10
CA VAL A 790 -11.39 -52.25 -11.89
C VAL A 790 -10.62 -52.31 -10.58
N MET A 791 -11.26 -52.82 -9.54
CA MET A 791 -10.70 -52.96 -8.21
C MET A 791 -10.87 -54.38 -7.66
N LYS A 792 -9.84 -54.89 -6.98
CA LYS A 792 -9.95 -56.16 -6.21
C LYS A 792 -10.33 -55.82 -4.77
N LEU A 793 -11.56 -56.15 -4.40
CA LEU A 793 -12.10 -55.91 -3.06
C LEU A 793 -11.64 -57.04 -2.09
N GLN A 794 -11.62 -56.69 -0.80
CA GLN A 794 -11.51 -57.66 0.29
C GLN A 794 -12.86 -58.39 0.49
N GLU A 795 -12.89 -59.49 1.25
CA GLU A 795 -14.13 -60.19 1.58
C GLU A 795 -15.06 -59.21 2.34
N ASP A 796 -16.33 -59.16 1.93
CA ASP A 796 -17.40 -58.25 2.42
C ASP A 796 -17.24 -56.75 2.12
N SER A 797 -16.18 -56.29 1.47
CA SER A 797 -15.99 -54.88 1.09
C SER A 797 -16.73 -54.50 -0.20
N ARG A 798 -17.28 -53.29 -0.27
CA ARG A 798 -18.02 -52.78 -1.46
C ARG A 798 -17.55 -51.41 -1.88
N VAL A 799 -17.57 -51.12 -3.17
CA VAL A 799 -17.37 -49.79 -3.70
C VAL A 799 -18.63 -48.98 -3.43
N ILE A 800 -18.44 -47.83 -2.81
CA ILE A 800 -19.54 -46.94 -2.38
C ILE A 800 -19.48 -45.57 -3.03
N GLY A 801 -18.33 -45.19 -3.65
CA GLY A 801 -18.18 -43.92 -4.35
C GLY A 801 -17.02 -43.91 -5.32
N VAL A 802 -17.10 -43.01 -6.31
CA VAL A 802 -16.07 -42.75 -7.29
C VAL A 802 -15.94 -41.23 -7.47
N ALA A 803 -14.70 -40.71 -7.55
CA ALA A 803 -14.42 -39.29 -7.80
C ALA A 803 -13.41 -39.14 -8.95
N ARG A 804 -13.53 -38.08 -9.73
CA ARG A 804 -12.57 -37.69 -10.79
C ARG A 804 -11.34 -37.03 -10.16
N ALA A 805 -10.17 -37.18 -10.76
CA ALA A 805 -8.93 -36.49 -10.44
C ALA A 805 -8.13 -36.26 -11.72
N ASP A 806 -7.50 -35.07 -11.85
CA ASP A 806 -6.61 -34.82 -12.98
C ASP A 806 -5.34 -35.67 -12.91
N LYS A 807 -4.73 -35.95 -14.04
CA LYS A 807 -3.46 -36.66 -14.12
C LYS A 807 -2.31 -35.78 -13.61
N ASP A 808 -1.38 -36.32 -12.82
CA ASP A 808 -0.21 -35.58 -12.37
C ASP A 808 0.76 -35.41 -13.55
N GLU A 809 1.24 -34.20 -13.82
CA GLU A 809 2.15 -33.86 -14.92
C GLU A 809 3.55 -34.50 -14.81
N GLU A 810 3.91 -35.09 -13.65
CA GLU A 810 5.20 -35.75 -13.43
C GLU A 810 5.33 -37.16 -14.08
N ASP A 811 4.26 -37.72 -14.62
CA ASP A 811 4.26 -39.06 -15.26
C ASP A 811 4.35 -39.03 -16.79
N ALA A 812 4.75 -37.92 -17.42
CA ALA A 812 5.11 -37.93 -18.83
C ALA A 812 6.42 -38.72 -19.02
N PRO A 813 6.47 -39.79 -19.87
CA PRO A 813 7.70 -40.53 -20.09
C PRO A 813 8.73 -39.63 -20.78
N ASP A 814 9.84 -39.40 -20.09
CA ASP A 814 11.02 -38.72 -20.63
C ASP A 814 11.55 -39.53 -21.80
N GLY A 815 11.07 -39.19 -23.00
CA GLY A 815 11.39 -39.85 -24.26
C GLY A 815 12.72 -39.37 -24.81
N THR A 816 13.82 -39.76 -24.22
CA THR A 816 15.13 -39.74 -24.89
C THR A 816 15.71 -41.16 -24.90
N PRO A 817 15.97 -41.78 -26.08
CA PRO A 817 16.67 -43.06 -26.16
C PRO A 817 18.12 -42.86 -25.75
N ALA A 818 18.55 -43.57 -24.72
CA ALA A 818 19.98 -43.71 -24.42
C ALA A 818 20.68 -44.38 -25.60
N GLU A 819 21.58 -43.69 -26.28
CA GLU A 819 22.59 -44.30 -27.15
C GLU A 819 23.54 -45.15 -26.30
N GLU A 820 23.46 -46.46 -26.50
CA GLU A 820 24.47 -47.44 -26.04
C GLU A 820 25.78 -47.18 -26.79
N THR A 821 26.84 -46.80 -26.10
CA THR A 821 28.21 -46.88 -26.57
C THR A 821 28.90 -48.06 -25.85
N PRO A 822 29.61 -48.94 -26.58
CA PRO A 822 30.08 -50.20 -26.00
C PRO A 822 31.34 -50.02 -25.16
N ALA A 823 31.41 -50.86 -24.12
CA ALA A 823 32.55 -51.01 -23.24
C ALA A 823 33.81 -51.50 -24.02
N SER A 824 34.95 -50.82 -23.79
CA SER A 824 36.28 -51.41 -24.02
C SER A 824 37.02 -51.46 -22.69
N GLU A 825 37.42 -52.69 -22.37
CA GLU A 825 38.37 -53.10 -21.33
C GLU A 825 39.74 -52.44 -21.51
N LEU A 826 40.43 -52.32 -20.40
CA LEU A 826 41.90 -52.34 -20.14
C LEU A 826 42.30 -51.14 -19.23
N ASP A 827 43.09 -51.21 -18.25
CA ASP A 827 43.92 -52.20 -17.56
C ASP A 827 44.46 -51.54 -16.26
N MET A 828 44.70 -52.29 -15.25
CA MET A 828 45.27 -51.84 -13.98
C MET A 828 46.78 -51.61 -14.13
N THR A 829 47.30 -50.48 -13.57
CA THR A 829 48.58 -50.47 -12.84
C THR A 829 48.70 -49.31 -11.86
N ALA A 830 49.25 -49.66 -10.72
CA ALA A 830 49.52 -48.84 -9.56
C ALA A 830 50.66 -47.84 -9.75
N GLY A 831 50.63 -46.72 -9.04
CA GLY A 831 51.76 -45.82 -8.91
C GLY A 831 51.56 -44.77 -7.82
N SER A 832 52.19 -45.00 -6.69
CA SER A 832 52.40 -44.13 -5.52
C SER A 832 53.13 -42.83 -5.85
N GLY A 833 52.86 -41.72 -5.14
CA GLY A 833 53.78 -40.59 -5.12
C GLY A 833 53.24 -39.28 -4.57
N GLU A 834 53.44 -39.04 -3.30
CA GLU A 834 53.86 -37.81 -2.64
C GLU A 834 53.21 -36.44 -2.95
N ALA A 835 52.78 -35.82 -1.88
CA ALA A 835 52.65 -34.37 -1.71
C ALA A 835 53.99 -33.62 -1.76
N PRO A 836 54.02 -32.32 -2.09
CA PRO A 836 54.53 -31.41 -1.07
C PRO A 836 53.80 -30.03 -0.92
N ALA A 837 53.61 -29.65 0.32
CA ALA A 837 53.93 -28.41 1.02
C ALA A 837 53.64 -27.04 0.39
N GLU A 838 52.96 -26.23 1.20
CA GLU A 838 52.87 -24.77 1.23
C GLU A 838 54.24 -24.09 1.10
N PRO A 839 54.24 -22.78 0.74
CA PRO A 839 54.74 -21.83 1.74
C PRO A 839 53.92 -20.60 2.03
N GLU A 840 54.01 -20.24 3.29
CA GLU A 840 53.67 -18.96 3.91
C GLU A 840 54.45 -17.78 3.33
N GLN A 841 53.97 -16.60 3.76
CA GLN A 841 54.60 -15.29 4.08
C GLN A 841 54.24 -14.14 3.15
N GLU A 842 53.64 -13.22 3.79
CA GLU A 842 54.04 -11.90 4.41
C GLU A 842 53.87 -10.72 3.45
N ILE A 843 53.03 -9.78 3.73
CA ILE A 843 53.07 -8.56 4.58
C ILE A 843 51.66 -7.96 4.57
#